data_99fbd59adf88067f6a86fb9f7ac8c5a9
#
_entry.id   99fbd59adf88067f6a86fb9f7ac8c5a9
#
_cell.length_a   1.000
_cell.length_b   1.000
_cell.length_c   1.000
_cell.angle_alpha   90.00
_cell.angle_beta   90.00
_cell.angle_gamma   90.00
#
_symmetry.space_group_name_H-M   'P 1'
#
loop_
_entity.id
_entity.type
_entity.pdbx_description
1 polymer ?
#
loop_
_entity_poly.entity_id
_entity_poly.type
_entity_poly.pdbx_seq_one_letter_code
_entity_poly.pdbx_strand_id
1 'polypeptide(L)'
;MATAKPFPLFATRGDDVDPEETQEWLESIDSVLRVHGAERAHYLLECMIDHARRSGAYLPYSPNTAYLNTIPVGQQPDYPGDRGIERRIEAYIRWNALAMVVHANRKSSEYGGHIASYASSATLYEVGFNHFWRAPTAEHGGDLVYFQGHSSPGIYARAYLEGRLTEENLNYFRQEVVGPGLSSYPHPWLMPEFWQFPTVSMGLGPMMAIYQARFMRYLEARGILPAQDRKVWCFLGDGETDEPESMGAITMPVREKLDNLIFVINCNLQRLDGPVRGNGKIIQELEAAYQGAGWNVIKVIWGYRWDPLLARDDKGLLRKTMEECVDGEYQNFKAKGGAYTREHFFGRYPELKAMVANMSDEDIWHLNRGGHDAVKVYAAYHAAVNHKGRPTVILAKTVKGYGMGEAGEAQNITHQKKKLDEDDLKQFRDRFRLPVTDEQIRDLAYYKPSEDSEEMKYLKTRREKLGGSYPTRRTRVDPLQVPELEFFKGQLESSGDREFSTTMAFVRILTALVRDKGIGPRIVPIVPDEARTFGMEGLFRQVGIYSSVGQLYTPQDSDQLTFYREDKKGQILEEGINEGGSYCSWIASGTSYSTHGVQTIPFYIYYSMFGFQRIGDFAWAGGDSRSRGFLLGGTAGRTTLAGEGLQHQDGHSQLVATTIPNCRAYDPCYAYELAVIIQDGLRRMVAEQEDIFYYISVMNENYAHPALPEGAADGILRGMYPLRTGGKGKLRVQLLGSGTILREVLAAADLLQDKFGIPADVWSVTSFSELRRDALDVRRWNSLHPESERRVSYVEKTLAGRQGPFIAATDYMKIVSDQIREWVPGRYSVLGTDGFGRSDGRDALRSHFEVDRKSIAVAALSALAEDGGVDRKTVGDAIAQLGIDPEKRNPVTL
;
A
#
# COMPACT_ATOMS: atom_id res chain seq x y z
N MET A 1 -25.41 48.06 -10.03
CA MET A 1 -24.83 46.85 -9.40
C MET A 1 -23.74 47.31 -8.45
N ALA A 2 -24.02 47.35 -7.17
CA ALA A 2 -23.02 47.71 -6.14
C ALA A 2 -22.09 46.50 -5.96
N THR A 3 -20.82 46.67 -6.23
CA THR A 3 -19.78 45.69 -5.93
C THR A 3 -19.66 45.53 -4.41
N ALA A 4 -20.17 44.41 -3.89
CA ALA A 4 -19.96 44.06 -2.48
C ALA A 4 -18.45 43.96 -2.21
N LYS A 5 -17.96 44.80 -1.29
CA LYS A 5 -16.59 44.66 -0.78
C LYS A 5 -16.44 43.30 -0.13
N PRO A 6 -15.34 42.55 -0.35
CA PRO A 6 -15.10 41.34 0.37
C PRO A 6 -15.01 41.66 1.86
N PHE A 7 -15.82 40.99 2.68
CA PHE A 7 -15.71 41.06 4.13
C PHE A 7 -14.35 40.51 4.57
N PRO A 8 -13.65 41.16 5.52
CA PRO A 8 -12.45 40.58 6.10
C PRO A 8 -12.79 39.27 6.81
N LEU A 9 -11.93 38.26 6.65
CA LEU A 9 -12.11 36.90 7.21
C LEU A 9 -12.15 36.84 8.75
N PHE A 10 -11.84 37.95 9.42
CA PHE A 10 -11.99 38.12 10.86
C PHE A 10 -12.35 39.62 11.12
N ALA A 11 -13.53 39.86 11.67
CA ALA A 11 -13.82 41.17 12.26
C ALA A 11 -12.84 41.38 13.42
N THR A 12 -12.01 42.43 13.34
CA THR A 12 -11.23 42.86 14.49
C THR A 12 -12.20 43.55 15.47
N ARG A 13 -11.97 43.43 16.79
CA ARG A 13 -12.80 44.14 17.80
C ARG A 13 -12.96 45.65 17.56
N GLY A 14 -12.15 46.23 16.66
CA GLY A 14 -12.24 47.62 16.25
C GLY A 14 -13.29 47.93 15.18
N ASP A 15 -13.82 46.87 14.50
CA ASP A 15 -14.86 47.01 13.45
C ASP A 15 -16.25 46.56 13.97
N ASP A 16 -16.37 46.24 15.25
CA ASP A 16 -17.61 45.81 15.91
C ASP A 16 -18.50 47.06 16.11
N VAL A 17 -19.69 47.03 15.51
CA VAL A 17 -20.65 48.14 15.57
C VAL A 17 -21.41 48.17 16.89
N ASP A 18 -21.46 47.09 17.64
CA ASP A 18 -22.07 46.99 18.98
C ASP A 18 -21.31 45.96 19.83
N PRO A 19 -20.22 46.37 20.49
CA PRO A 19 -19.41 45.48 21.32
C PRO A 19 -20.14 44.93 22.54
N GLU A 20 -21.18 45.66 23.03
CA GLU A 20 -21.97 45.26 24.18
C GLU A 20 -22.90 44.08 23.81
N GLU A 21 -23.62 44.15 22.69
CA GLU A 21 -24.40 43.05 22.13
C GLU A 21 -23.55 41.84 21.85
N THR A 22 -22.38 42.03 21.21
CA THR A 22 -21.44 40.94 20.95
C THR A 22 -21.00 40.23 22.22
N GLN A 23 -20.72 40.98 23.28
CA GLN A 23 -20.33 40.40 24.57
C GLN A 23 -21.49 39.60 25.24
N GLU A 24 -22.73 40.08 25.17
CA GLU A 24 -23.89 39.38 25.64
C GLU A 24 -24.11 38.02 24.96
N TRP A 25 -23.92 37.96 23.65
CA TRP A 25 -23.97 36.70 22.88
C TRP A 25 -22.87 35.72 23.31
N LEU A 26 -21.65 36.19 23.51
CA LEU A 26 -20.53 35.34 23.98
C LEU A 26 -20.79 34.80 25.40
N GLU A 27 -21.29 35.65 26.32
CA GLU A 27 -21.63 35.24 27.67
C GLU A 27 -22.80 34.22 27.71
N SER A 28 -23.75 34.38 26.81
CA SER A 28 -24.85 33.43 26.65
C SER A 28 -24.37 32.04 26.24
N ILE A 29 -23.47 31.92 25.24
CA ILE A 29 -22.94 30.63 24.85
C ILE A 29 -21.99 30.04 25.89
N ASP A 30 -21.23 30.87 26.60
CA ASP A 30 -20.41 30.44 27.73
C ASP A 30 -21.26 29.86 28.90
N SER A 31 -22.42 30.45 29.15
CA SER A 31 -23.37 29.96 30.13
C SER A 31 -23.90 28.57 29.72
N VAL A 32 -24.26 28.40 28.44
CA VAL A 32 -24.70 27.10 27.94
C VAL A 32 -23.60 26.04 28.07
N LEU A 33 -22.39 26.38 27.73
CA LEU A 33 -21.21 25.47 27.85
C LEU A 33 -21.01 25.03 29.29
N ARG A 34 -21.11 25.95 30.27
CA ARG A 34 -20.93 25.63 31.68
C ARG A 34 -22.06 24.81 32.28
N VAL A 35 -23.30 25.07 31.89
CA VAL A 35 -24.50 24.47 32.53
C VAL A 35 -24.95 23.20 31.81
N HIS A 36 -24.89 23.18 30.48
CA HIS A 36 -25.47 22.14 29.67
C HIS A 36 -24.43 21.34 28.84
N GLY A 37 -23.18 21.77 28.86
CA GLY A 37 -22.07 21.12 28.15
C GLY A 37 -21.98 21.45 26.66
N ALA A 38 -20.94 20.87 26.04
CA ALA A 38 -20.55 21.18 24.66
C ALA A 38 -21.60 20.71 23.61
N GLU A 39 -22.28 19.60 23.85
CA GLU A 39 -23.30 19.09 22.90
C GLU A 39 -24.48 20.04 22.73
N ARG A 40 -24.96 20.63 23.86
CA ARG A 40 -26.06 21.61 23.79
C ARG A 40 -25.62 22.90 23.13
N ALA A 41 -24.40 23.37 23.40
CA ALA A 41 -23.84 24.55 22.75
C ALA A 41 -23.72 24.33 21.25
N HIS A 42 -23.22 23.17 20.85
CA HIS A 42 -23.11 22.77 19.43
C HIS A 42 -24.48 22.81 18.74
N TYR A 43 -25.49 22.15 19.35
CA TYR A 43 -26.85 22.14 18.78
C TYR A 43 -27.42 23.55 18.58
N LEU A 44 -27.20 24.45 19.55
CA LEU A 44 -27.71 25.82 19.48
C LEU A 44 -26.99 26.61 18.37
N LEU A 45 -25.66 26.45 18.24
CA LEU A 45 -24.89 27.10 17.18
C LEU A 45 -25.33 26.59 15.79
N GLU A 46 -25.57 25.30 15.63
CA GLU A 46 -26.11 24.75 14.36
C GLU A 46 -27.49 25.34 14.04
N CYS A 47 -28.39 25.42 15.02
CA CYS A 47 -29.70 26.03 14.82
C CYS A 47 -29.61 27.51 14.41
N MET A 48 -28.70 28.27 15.04
CA MET A 48 -28.47 29.68 14.72
C MET A 48 -27.90 29.86 13.30
N ILE A 49 -26.93 29.04 12.93
CA ILE A 49 -26.35 29.03 11.56
C ILE A 49 -27.41 28.69 10.52
N ASP A 50 -28.23 27.65 10.76
CA ASP A 50 -29.33 27.28 9.85
C ASP A 50 -30.37 28.38 9.72
N HIS A 51 -30.76 28.99 10.85
CA HIS A 51 -31.68 30.12 10.84
C HIS A 51 -31.14 31.31 10.05
N ALA A 52 -29.87 31.67 10.28
CA ALA A 52 -29.21 32.76 9.55
C ALA A 52 -29.14 32.50 8.05
N ARG A 53 -28.81 31.27 7.64
CA ARG A 53 -28.81 30.84 6.22
C ARG A 53 -30.20 30.97 5.59
N ARG A 54 -31.24 30.49 6.25
CA ARG A 54 -32.64 30.59 5.76
C ARG A 54 -33.12 32.03 5.67
N SER A 55 -32.60 32.89 6.51
CA SER A 55 -32.89 34.33 6.49
C SER A 55 -32.10 35.11 5.43
N GLY A 56 -31.26 34.42 4.64
CA GLY A 56 -30.48 35.01 3.57
C GLY A 56 -29.22 35.74 4.06
N ALA A 57 -28.81 35.55 5.31
CA ALA A 57 -27.55 36.08 5.80
C ALA A 57 -26.36 35.38 5.17
N TYR A 58 -25.36 36.14 4.70
CA TYR A 58 -24.08 35.59 4.27
C TYR A 58 -23.29 35.19 5.51
N LEU A 59 -23.05 33.90 5.65
CA LEU A 59 -22.20 33.37 6.69
C LEU A 59 -20.79 33.19 6.14
N PRO A 60 -19.77 33.87 6.65
CA PRO A 60 -18.40 33.59 6.26
C PRO A 60 -18.06 32.14 6.66
N TYR A 61 -17.64 31.35 5.67
CA TYR A 61 -17.18 29.98 5.89
C TYR A 61 -15.67 29.97 6.04
N SER A 62 -15.18 29.45 7.14
CA SER A 62 -13.78 29.04 7.29
C SER A 62 -13.73 27.55 7.57
N PRO A 63 -13.00 26.76 6.75
CA PRO A 63 -12.80 25.34 7.04
C PRO A 63 -11.82 25.12 8.19
N ASN A 64 -11.18 26.18 8.68
CA ASN A 64 -10.13 26.13 9.68
C ASN A 64 -10.60 26.72 11.01
N THR A 65 -10.17 26.08 12.10
CA THR A 65 -10.22 26.64 13.45
C THR A 65 -8.94 27.47 13.72
N ALA A 66 -8.91 28.22 14.81
CA ALA A 66 -7.72 28.99 15.20
C ALA A 66 -6.46 28.13 15.29
N TYR A 67 -5.29 28.69 15.02
CA TYR A 67 -3.99 27.98 15.04
C TYR A 67 -3.53 27.67 16.48
N LEU A 68 -4.37 26.93 17.19
CA LEU A 68 -4.24 26.55 18.59
C LEU A 68 -4.44 25.04 18.76
N ASN A 69 -4.13 24.56 19.97
CA ASN A 69 -4.45 23.19 20.33
C ASN A 69 -5.97 23.00 20.38
N THR A 70 -6.48 21.89 19.83
CA THR A 70 -7.92 21.58 19.86
C THR A 70 -8.40 21.31 21.27
N ILE A 71 -7.57 20.68 22.12
CA ILE A 71 -7.91 20.33 23.49
C ILE A 71 -7.38 21.43 24.43
N PRO A 72 -8.26 22.22 25.08
CA PRO A 72 -7.85 23.24 26.05
C PRO A 72 -7.20 22.60 27.29
N VAL A 73 -6.35 23.35 28.00
CA VAL A 73 -5.62 22.89 29.20
C VAL A 73 -6.59 22.28 30.23
N GLY A 74 -7.73 22.91 30.50
CA GLY A 74 -8.70 22.43 31.48
C GLY A 74 -9.48 21.18 31.08
N GLN A 75 -9.32 20.69 29.83
CA GLN A 75 -9.96 19.47 29.34
C GLN A 75 -8.95 18.33 29.10
N GLN A 76 -7.68 18.56 29.39
CA GLN A 76 -6.66 17.52 29.26
C GLN A 76 -6.81 16.50 30.39
N PRO A 77 -6.82 15.19 30.08
CA PRO A 77 -6.82 14.17 31.11
C PRO A 77 -5.50 14.15 31.87
N ASP A 78 -5.52 13.65 33.11
CA ASP A 78 -4.31 13.44 33.88
C ASP A 78 -3.37 12.48 33.16
N TYR A 79 -2.08 12.81 33.12
CA TYR A 79 -1.06 11.96 32.52
C TYR A 79 -0.77 10.75 33.41
N PRO A 80 -0.99 9.51 32.93
CA PRO A 80 -0.95 8.33 33.80
C PRO A 80 0.46 7.76 34.05
N GLY A 81 1.49 8.37 33.47
CA GLY A 81 2.87 7.91 33.51
C GLY A 81 3.78 8.77 34.40
N ASP A 82 4.98 8.26 34.70
CA ASP A 82 6.04 9.06 35.31
C ASP A 82 6.81 9.83 34.24
N ARG A 83 6.53 11.13 34.12
CA ARG A 83 7.13 12.02 33.15
C ARG A 83 8.67 12.11 33.26
N GLY A 84 9.21 11.91 34.46
CA GLY A 84 10.64 11.96 34.72
C GLY A 84 11.33 10.71 34.14
N ILE A 85 10.79 9.54 34.43
CA ILE A 85 11.30 8.26 33.94
C ILE A 85 11.14 8.17 32.42
N GLU A 86 9.95 8.50 31.90
CA GLU A 86 9.69 8.41 30.46
C GLU A 86 10.58 9.35 29.64
N ARG A 87 10.88 10.55 30.15
CA ARG A 87 11.83 11.47 29.52
C ARG A 87 13.24 10.88 29.45
N ARG A 88 13.68 10.19 30.51
CA ARG A 88 14.99 9.53 30.50
C ARG A 88 15.03 8.38 29.50
N ILE A 89 13.99 7.55 29.46
CA ILE A 89 13.87 6.45 28.49
C ILE A 89 13.88 7.01 27.06
N GLU A 90 13.08 8.04 26.77
CA GLU A 90 13.06 8.70 25.46
C GLU A 90 14.45 9.24 25.09
N ALA A 91 15.18 9.82 26.04
CA ALA A 91 16.54 10.32 25.81
C ALA A 91 17.50 9.18 25.42
N TYR A 92 17.42 8.02 26.08
CA TYR A 92 18.23 6.85 25.75
C TYR A 92 17.93 6.30 24.36
N ILE A 93 16.63 6.24 24.00
CA ILE A 93 16.22 5.79 22.67
C ILE A 93 16.70 6.76 21.59
N ARG A 94 16.57 8.07 21.83
CA ARG A 94 17.07 9.13 20.92
C ARG A 94 18.57 9.00 20.70
N TRP A 95 19.34 8.77 21.77
CA TRP A 95 20.78 8.56 21.70
C TRP A 95 21.15 7.32 20.90
N ASN A 96 20.56 6.17 21.22
CA ASN A 96 20.87 4.91 20.56
C ASN A 96 20.52 4.96 19.06
N ALA A 97 19.39 5.58 18.70
CA ALA A 97 19.02 5.81 17.30
C ALA A 97 20.01 6.70 16.57
N LEU A 98 20.46 7.79 17.22
CA LEU A 98 21.47 8.70 16.68
C LEU A 98 22.82 7.98 16.53
N ALA A 99 23.29 7.32 17.58
CA ALA A 99 24.56 6.58 17.60
C ALA A 99 24.60 5.52 16.49
N MET A 100 23.53 4.76 16.31
CA MET A 100 23.39 3.75 15.24
C MET A 100 23.57 4.36 13.84
N VAL A 101 22.90 5.47 13.56
CA VAL A 101 22.98 6.14 12.25
C VAL A 101 24.37 6.74 12.04
N VAL A 102 24.95 7.41 13.05
CA VAL A 102 26.29 8.02 12.97
C VAL A 102 27.34 6.92 12.83
N HIS A 103 27.21 5.80 13.54
CA HIS A 103 28.11 4.65 13.46
C HIS A 103 28.14 4.06 12.04
N ALA A 104 26.98 3.84 11.43
CA ALA A 104 26.88 3.39 10.05
C ALA A 104 27.58 4.36 9.07
N ASN A 105 27.35 5.67 9.24
CA ASN A 105 27.97 6.69 8.39
C ASN A 105 29.51 6.82 8.60
N ARG A 106 30.02 6.53 9.80
CA ARG A 106 31.48 6.49 10.06
C ARG A 106 32.14 5.29 9.39
N LYS A 107 31.44 4.12 9.34
CA LYS A 107 31.93 2.94 8.63
C LYS A 107 32.02 3.19 7.12
N SER A 108 30.95 3.69 6.52
CA SER A 108 30.93 4.07 5.11
C SER A 108 29.79 5.07 4.85
N SER A 109 30.08 6.08 4.04
CA SER A 109 29.06 7.01 3.55
C SER A 109 28.00 6.34 2.66
N GLU A 110 28.25 5.10 2.18
CA GLU A 110 27.32 4.30 1.40
C GLU A 110 26.14 3.81 2.22
N TYR A 111 26.35 3.50 3.51
CA TYR A 111 25.27 2.98 4.36
C TYR A 111 24.22 4.07 4.66
N GLY A 112 24.66 5.27 4.97
CA GLY A 112 23.77 6.38 5.23
C GLY A 112 22.85 6.17 6.44
N GLY A 113 21.67 6.70 6.36
CA GLY A 113 20.62 6.62 7.37
C GLY A 113 19.98 7.98 7.63
N HIS A 114 18.74 7.97 8.08
CA HIS A 114 17.98 9.18 8.38
C HIS A 114 17.63 9.20 9.88
N ILE A 115 17.94 10.29 10.54
CA ILE A 115 17.61 10.49 11.96
C ILE A 115 16.62 11.63 12.17
N ALA A 116 16.56 12.60 11.25
CA ALA A 116 15.80 13.84 11.42
C ALA A 116 14.28 13.62 11.53
N SER A 117 13.72 12.64 10.80
CA SER A 117 12.29 12.30 10.89
C SER A 117 11.96 11.67 12.23
N TYR A 118 12.76 10.69 12.70
CA TYR A 118 12.57 10.12 14.02
C TYR A 118 12.78 11.17 15.12
N ALA A 119 13.80 11.99 15.02
CA ALA A 119 14.08 13.05 16.00
C ALA A 119 12.87 13.97 16.19
N SER A 120 12.11 14.26 15.11
CA SER A 120 10.89 15.05 15.20
C SER A 120 9.71 14.28 15.83
N SER A 121 9.61 12.97 15.64
CA SER A 121 8.44 12.17 16.02
C SER A 121 8.62 11.31 17.28
N ALA A 122 9.80 11.31 17.91
CA ALA A 122 10.12 10.40 19.01
C ALA A 122 9.10 10.46 20.15
N THR A 123 8.70 11.66 20.62
CA THR A 123 7.67 11.81 21.66
C THR A 123 6.32 11.23 21.23
N LEU A 124 5.95 11.36 19.94
CA LEU A 124 4.72 10.77 19.40
C LEU A 124 4.74 9.24 19.52
N TYR A 125 5.88 8.61 19.22
CA TYR A 125 6.05 7.17 19.33
C TYR A 125 6.11 6.72 20.79
N GLU A 126 6.87 7.39 21.65
CA GLU A 126 7.04 6.97 23.04
C GLU A 126 5.73 7.01 23.82
N VAL A 127 4.89 8.02 23.60
CA VAL A 127 3.55 8.06 24.18
C VAL A 127 2.69 6.89 23.69
N GLY A 128 2.78 6.53 22.42
CA GLY A 128 2.12 5.37 21.84
C GLY A 128 2.57 4.05 22.48
N PHE A 129 3.88 3.82 22.57
CA PHE A 129 4.47 2.64 23.18
C PHE A 129 4.15 2.47 24.66
N ASN A 130 4.15 3.58 25.41
CA ASN A 130 4.00 3.53 26.85
C ASN A 130 2.53 3.46 27.29
N HIS A 131 1.57 3.94 26.48
CA HIS A 131 0.20 4.15 26.97
C HIS A 131 -0.92 3.58 26.10
N PHE A 132 -0.67 3.29 24.80
CA PHE A 132 -1.77 3.00 23.88
C PHE A 132 -1.62 1.69 23.10
N TRP A 133 -0.47 1.41 22.50
CA TRP A 133 -0.35 0.31 21.54
C TRP A 133 -0.28 -1.05 22.21
N ARG A 134 -1.34 -1.81 22.06
CA ARG A 134 -1.46 -3.15 22.63
C ARG A 134 -0.85 -4.18 21.70
N ALA A 135 -0.01 -5.04 22.24
CA ALA A 135 0.44 -6.24 21.55
C ALA A 135 -0.68 -7.30 21.53
N PRO A 136 -0.66 -8.25 20.58
CA PRO A 136 -1.62 -9.33 20.55
C PRO A 136 -1.41 -10.29 21.72
N THR A 137 -2.54 -10.65 22.40
CA THR A 137 -2.62 -11.64 23.47
C THR A 137 -3.65 -12.70 23.13
N ALA A 138 -3.88 -13.67 24.01
CA ALA A 138 -4.96 -14.64 23.85
C ALA A 138 -6.36 -13.99 23.86
N GLU A 139 -6.50 -12.86 24.53
CA GLU A 139 -7.79 -12.20 24.76
C GLU A 139 -8.03 -11.02 23.79
N HIS A 140 -6.96 -10.40 23.31
CA HIS A 140 -7.02 -9.20 22.47
C HIS A 140 -6.09 -9.31 21.28
N GLY A 141 -6.62 -9.05 20.07
CA GLY A 141 -5.89 -9.20 18.81
C GLY A 141 -4.74 -8.20 18.59
N GLY A 142 -4.54 -7.25 19.53
CA GLY A 142 -3.53 -6.19 19.42
C GLY A 142 -3.93 -5.07 18.47
N ASP A 143 -3.33 -3.90 18.64
CA ASP A 143 -3.48 -2.77 17.72
C ASP A 143 -2.55 -2.93 16.52
N LEU A 144 -2.81 -2.21 15.44
CA LEU A 144 -1.97 -2.20 14.24
C LEU A 144 -1.37 -0.81 14.07
N VAL A 145 -0.07 -0.73 13.81
CA VAL A 145 0.63 0.56 13.64
C VAL A 145 1.45 0.54 12.35
N TYR A 146 1.12 1.47 11.47
CA TYR A 146 1.91 1.84 10.31
C TYR A 146 2.94 2.88 10.75
N PHE A 147 4.15 2.46 11.00
CA PHE A 147 5.25 3.37 11.38
C PHE A 147 5.73 4.14 10.17
N GLN A 148 5.95 5.43 10.29
CA GLN A 148 6.58 6.20 9.21
C GLN A 148 7.95 5.60 8.86
N GLY A 149 8.19 5.30 7.58
CA GLY A 149 9.37 4.54 7.15
C GLY A 149 10.70 5.08 7.65
N HIS A 150 10.90 6.41 7.55
CA HIS A 150 12.12 7.09 7.98
C HIS A 150 12.32 7.14 9.50
N SER A 151 11.38 6.64 10.30
CA SER A 151 11.48 6.58 11.76
C SER A 151 11.99 5.24 12.29
N SER A 152 12.29 4.28 11.42
CA SER A 152 12.79 2.95 11.78
C SER A 152 13.96 2.96 12.81
N PRO A 153 14.95 3.89 12.76
CA PRO A 153 16.03 3.91 13.74
C PRO A 153 15.56 4.00 15.19
N GLY A 154 14.53 4.78 15.46
CA GLY A 154 13.99 4.90 16.81
C GLY A 154 13.27 3.63 17.28
N ILE A 155 12.59 2.95 16.38
CA ILE A 155 11.91 1.68 16.70
C ILE A 155 12.94 0.58 17.02
N TYR A 156 14.04 0.54 16.27
CA TYR A 156 15.17 -0.37 16.57
C TYR A 156 15.83 -0.04 17.90
N ALA A 157 16.09 1.25 18.17
CA ALA A 157 16.67 1.69 19.45
C ALA A 157 15.75 1.36 20.64
N ARG A 158 14.42 1.47 20.48
CA ARG A 158 13.44 1.03 21.47
C ARG A 158 13.50 -0.48 21.67
N ALA A 159 13.52 -1.26 20.62
CA ALA A 159 13.61 -2.72 20.67
C ALA A 159 14.91 -3.20 21.31
N TYR A 160 16.01 -2.45 21.13
CA TYR A 160 17.28 -2.71 21.81
C TYR A 160 17.15 -2.53 23.33
N LEU A 161 16.55 -1.44 23.80
CA LEU A 161 16.28 -1.26 25.23
C LEU A 161 15.39 -2.37 25.79
N GLU A 162 14.38 -2.81 25.03
CA GLU A 162 13.51 -3.92 25.41
C GLU A 162 14.20 -5.29 25.37
N GLY A 163 15.47 -5.38 24.95
CA GLY A 163 16.25 -6.62 24.89
C GLY A 163 15.90 -7.52 23.70
N ARG A 164 15.19 -7.01 22.69
CA ARG A 164 14.79 -7.74 21.48
C ARG A 164 15.86 -7.69 20.38
N LEU A 165 16.67 -6.66 20.39
CA LEU A 165 17.81 -6.49 19.50
C LEU A 165 19.09 -6.37 20.34
N THR A 166 20.23 -6.72 19.72
CA THR A 166 21.57 -6.66 20.32
C THR A 166 22.34 -5.45 19.80
N GLU A 167 23.45 -5.10 20.44
CA GLU A 167 24.38 -4.10 19.91
C GLU A 167 24.93 -4.51 18.54
N GLU A 168 25.14 -5.80 18.33
CA GLU A 168 25.58 -6.32 17.05
C GLU A 168 24.55 -6.01 15.94
N ASN A 169 23.25 -6.21 16.21
CA ASN A 169 22.19 -5.83 15.26
C ASN A 169 22.27 -4.34 14.91
N LEU A 170 22.42 -3.46 15.90
CA LEU A 170 22.52 -2.01 15.68
C LEU A 170 23.79 -1.66 14.88
N ASN A 171 24.92 -2.32 15.16
CA ASN A 171 26.18 -2.13 14.45
C ASN A 171 26.12 -2.53 12.97
N TYR A 172 25.20 -3.44 12.61
CA TYR A 172 24.93 -3.84 11.23
C TYR A 172 23.69 -3.19 10.63
N PHE A 173 23.29 -2.01 11.13
CA PHE A 173 22.21 -1.23 10.52
C PHE A 173 22.49 -0.98 9.04
N ARG A 174 21.53 -1.32 8.17
CA ARG A 174 21.62 -1.29 6.68
C ARG A 174 22.70 -2.22 6.10
N GLN A 175 23.00 -3.31 6.78
CA GLN A 175 24.01 -4.30 6.36
C GLN A 175 23.43 -5.72 6.49
N GLU A 176 22.29 -5.99 5.86
CA GLU A 176 21.54 -7.24 5.98
C GLU A 176 22.24 -8.46 5.36
N VAL A 177 23.19 -8.25 4.43
CA VAL A 177 23.84 -9.32 3.67
C VAL A 177 25.09 -9.85 4.39
N VAL A 178 25.78 -9.01 5.13
CA VAL A 178 27.10 -9.31 5.70
C VAL A 178 27.01 -9.80 7.14
N GLY A 179 25.99 -9.42 7.88
CA GLY A 179 25.85 -9.72 9.32
C GLY A 179 24.41 -9.83 9.76
N PRO A 180 24.14 -9.85 11.08
CA PRO A 180 22.78 -9.85 11.62
C PRO A 180 22.15 -8.46 11.48
N GLY A 181 22.08 -7.98 10.24
CA GLY A 181 21.76 -6.61 9.90
C GLY A 181 20.29 -6.26 10.09
N LEU A 182 20.05 -4.96 10.29
CA LEU A 182 18.73 -4.39 10.32
C LEU A 182 18.40 -3.76 8.98
N SER A 183 17.16 -3.95 8.52
CA SER A 183 16.69 -3.31 7.30
C SER A 183 16.66 -1.78 7.46
N SER A 184 16.86 -1.07 6.35
CA SER A 184 16.85 0.40 6.35
C SER A 184 15.51 0.98 6.77
N TYR A 185 14.41 0.27 6.44
CA TYR A 185 13.03 0.69 6.65
C TYR A 185 12.16 -0.49 7.06
N PRO A 186 10.88 -0.27 7.45
CA PRO A 186 9.95 -1.36 7.71
C PRO A 186 9.72 -2.23 6.46
N HIS A 187 10.23 -3.46 6.49
CA HIS A 187 10.07 -4.45 5.43
C HIS A 187 9.70 -5.81 6.04
N PRO A 188 8.43 -6.24 5.96
CA PRO A 188 8.00 -7.56 6.43
C PRO A 188 8.72 -8.71 5.71
N TRP A 189 9.16 -8.51 4.48
CA TRP A 189 9.93 -9.51 3.74
C TRP A 189 11.31 -9.76 4.38
N LEU A 190 11.98 -8.71 4.81
CA LEU A 190 13.35 -8.78 5.34
C LEU A 190 13.40 -9.10 6.85
N MET A 191 12.42 -8.60 7.62
CA MET A 191 12.30 -8.84 9.05
C MET A 191 10.90 -9.37 9.40
N PRO A 192 10.58 -10.65 9.06
CA PRO A 192 9.22 -11.17 9.03
C PRO A 192 8.53 -11.31 10.37
N GLU A 193 9.28 -11.38 11.48
CA GLU A 193 8.72 -11.47 12.85
C GLU A 193 8.63 -10.10 13.53
N PHE A 194 9.21 -9.07 12.92
CA PHE A 194 9.30 -7.74 13.47
C PHE A 194 8.34 -6.75 12.81
N TRP A 195 8.52 -6.50 11.50
CA TRP A 195 7.75 -5.51 10.77
C TRP A 195 6.42 -6.05 10.23
N GLN A 196 5.34 -5.31 10.47
CA GLN A 196 4.01 -5.70 9.99
C GLN A 196 3.69 -5.10 8.60
N PHE A 197 4.10 -3.86 8.34
CA PHE A 197 3.74 -3.12 7.14
C PHE A 197 4.94 -2.43 6.51
N PRO A 198 5.10 -2.48 5.17
CA PRO A 198 6.06 -1.65 4.45
C PRO A 198 5.47 -0.25 4.28
N THR A 199 6.23 0.77 4.68
CA THR A 199 5.73 2.15 4.75
C THR A 199 6.67 3.19 4.15
N VAL A 200 7.78 2.76 3.54
CA VAL A 200 8.78 3.69 3.03
C VAL A 200 8.39 4.33 1.71
N SER A 201 7.65 3.61 0.85
CA SER A 201 7.01 4.23 -0.30
C SER A 201 5.89 5.13 0.19
N MET A 202 6.14 6.44 0.12
CA MET A 202 5.27 7.45 0.72
C MET A 202 3.90 7.44 0.05
N GLY A 203 2.85 7.68 0.84
CA GLY A 203 1.46 7.65 0.40
C GLY A 203 0.78 6.29 0.50
N LEU A 204 1.51 5.18 0.38
CA LEU A 204 0.91 3.84 0.45
C LEU A 204 0.43 3.50 1.85
N GLY A 205 1.20 3.85 2.89
CA GLY A 205 0.86 3.61 4.29
C GLY A 205 -0.53 4.12 4.69
N PRO A 206 -0.83 5.41 4.46
CA PRO A 206 -2.16 5.98 4.74
C PRO A 206 -3.30 5.25 4.04
N MET A 207 -3.17 4.97 2.75
CA MET A 207 -4.21 4.28 2.01
C MET A 207 -4.38 2.83 2.51
N MET A 208 -3.28 2.08 2.67
CA MET A 208 -3.34 0.72 3.23
C MET A 208 -3.96 0.70 4.64
N ALA A 209 -3.68 1.69 5.49
CA ALA A 209 -4.22 1.76 6.84
C ALA A 209 -5.75 1.97 6.85
N ILE A 210 -6.28 2.77 5.93
CA ILE A 210 -7.72 2.97 5.74
C ILE A 210 -8.40 1.62 5.44
N TYR A 211 -7.91 0.91 4.43
CA TYR A 211 -8.50 -0.37 4.02
C TYR A 211 -8.24 -1.49 5.04
N GLN A 212 -7.13 -1.44 5.77
CA GLN A 212 -6.87 -2.34 6.90
C GLN A 212 -7.90 -2.15 8.04
N ALA A 213 -8.22 -0.89 8.38
CA ALA A 213 -9.23 -0.58 9.38
C ALA A 213 -10.64 -1.04 8.96
N ARG A 214 -10.99 -0.85 7.68
CA ARG A 214 -12.21 -1.35 7.08
C ARG A 214 -12.27 -2.88 7.08
N PHE A 215 -11.18 -3.53 6.69
CA PHE A 215 -11.10 -5.00 6.65
C PHE A 215 -11.27 -5.62 8.05
N MET A 216 -10.75 -4.97 9.09
CA MET A 216 -10.98 -5.36 10.47
C MET A 216 -12.49 -5.36 10.79
N ARG A 217 -13.23 -4.29 10.45
CA ARG A 217 -14.69 -4.20 10.61
C ARG A 217 -15.45 -5.23 9.76
N TYR A 218 -14.96 -5.50 8.56
CA TYR A 218 -15.50 -6.55 7.70
C TYR A 218 -15.42 -7.94 8.36
N LEU A 219 -14.27 -8.30 8.95
CA LEU A 219 -14.10 -9.58 9.64
C LEU A 219 -15.02 -9.70 10.88
N GLU A 220 -15.18 -8.60 11.63
CA GLU A 220 -16.09 -8.52 12.76
C GLU A 220 -17.54 -8.67 12.31
N ALA A 221 -17.98 -7.94 11.30
CA ALA A 221 -19.35 -7.98 10.78
C ALA A 221 -19.73 -9.35 10.24
N ARG A 222 -18.77 -10.07 9.64
CA ARG A 222 -18.95 -11.44 9.17
C ARG A 222 -18.88 -12.51 10.27
N GLY A 223 -18.55 -12.12 11.50
CA GLY A 223 -18.40 -13.04 12.62
C GLY A 223 -17.17 -13.94 12.52
N ILE A 224 -16.18 -13.59 11.69
CA ILE A 224 -14.90 -14.31 11.57
C ILE A 224 -14.03 -13.98 12.78
N LEU A 225 -14.11 -12.74 13.27
CA LEU A 225 -13.47 -12.27 14.51
C LEU A 225 -14.51 -11.74 15.47
N PRO A 226 -14.26 -11.83 16.79
CA PRO A 226 -15.05 -11.11 17.76
C PRO A 226 -14.82 -9.59 17.62
N ALA A 227 -15.85 -8.79 17.84
CA ALA A 227 -15.71 -7.34 17.89
C ALA A 227 -14.84 -6.92 19.09
N GLN A 228 -13.85 -6.11 18.84
CA GLN A 228 -12.91 -5.60 19.84
C GLN A 228 -12.65 -4.11 19.58
N ASP A 229 -12.15 -3.41 20.60
CA ASP A 229 -11.78 -1.99 20.49
C ASP A 229 -10.37 -1.76 19.92
N ARG A 230 -9.91 -2.66 19.03
CA ARG A 230 -8.63 -2.56 18.33
C ARG A 230 -8.57 -1.30 17.48
N LYS A 231 -7.39 -0.71 17.42
CA LYS A 231 -7.14 0.48 16.60
C LYS A 231 -6.11 0.20 15.51
N VAL A 232 -6.26 0.91 14.40
CA VAL A 232 -5.26 1.02 13.34
C VAL A 232 -4.70 2.44 13.40
N TRP A 233 -3.42 2.55 13.66
CA TRP A 233 -2.68 3.80 13.73
C TRP A 233 -1.82 3.95 12.48
N CYS A 234 -1.79 5.13 11.89
CA CYS A 234 -0.92 5.44 10.78
C CYS A 234 -0.13 6.72 11.05
N PHE A 235 1.19 6.58 11.04
CA PHE A 235 2.12 7.70 11.16
C PHE A 235 2.64 8.09 9.79
N LEU A 236 2.45 9.35 9.42
CA LEU A 236 2.91 9.89 8.15
C LEU A 236 3.48 11.29 8.35
N GLY A 237 4.30 11.74 7.41
CA GLY A 237 4.83 13.09 7.38
C GLY A 237 3.87 14.07 6.70
N ASP A 238 3.97 15.35 7.06
CA ASP A 238 3.23 16.42 6.38
C ASP A 238 3.62 16.55 4.89
N GLY A 239 4.90 16.34 4.56
CA GLY A 239 5.35 16.31 3.16
C GLY A 239 4.87 15.07 2.38
N GLU A 240 4.55 13.96 3.07
CA GLU A 240 3.99 12.76 2.47
C GLU A 240 2.57 12.97 1.95
N THR A 241 1.88 14.00 2.43
CA THR A 241 0.53 14.35 1.94
C THR A 241 0.53 15.02 0.55
N ASP A 242 1.70 15.30 -0.01
CA ASP A 242 1.84 15.67 -1.42
C ASP A 242 1.58 14.48 -2.37
N GLU A 243 1.73 13.22 -1.88
CA GLU A 243 1.37 12.04 -2.65
C GLU A 243 -0.16 11.88 -2.75
N PRO A 244 -0.72 11.73 -3.97
CA PRO A 244 -2.16 11.58 -4.15
C PRO A 244 -2.76 10.43 -3.34
N GLU A 245 -2.02 9.34 -3.17
CA GLU A 245 -2.44 8.15 -2.41
C GLU A 245 -2.69 8.48 -0.93
N SER A 246 -1.94 9.41 -0.34
CA SER A 246 -2.15 9.84 1.05
C SER A 246 -3.53 10.46 1.28
N MET A 247 -4.08 11.13 0.27
CA MET A 247 -5.32 11.89 0.35
C MET A 247 -6.47 11.25 -0.44
N GLY A 248 -6.18 10.28 -1.29
CA GLY A 248 -7.13 9.77 -2.29
C GLY A 248 -8.35 9.04 -1.71
N ALA A 249 -8.24 8.47 -0.53
CA ALA A 249 -9.31 7.64 0.07
C ALA A 249 -9.91 8.23 1.37
N ILE A 250 -9.60 9.48 1.73
CA ILE A 250 -9.97 10.05 3.05
C ILE A 250 -11.48 10.19 3.30
N THR A 251 -12.32 10.15 2.26
CA THR A 251 -13.79 10.21 2.42
C THR A 251 -14.40 8.86 2.81
N MET A 252 -13.78 7.75 2.40
CA MET A 252 -14.30 6.41 2.62
C MET A 252 -14.42 6.05 4.12
N PRO A 253 -13.41 6.28 4.97
CA PRO A 253 -13.49 5.91 6.38
C PRO A 253 -14.57 6.68 7.15
N VAL A 254 -14.96 7.86 6.69
CA VAL A 254 -16.08 8.61 7.29
C VAL A 254 -17.41 7.97 6.90
N ARG A 255 -17.60 7.66 5.62
CA ARG A 255 -18.79 6.95 5.11
C ARG A 255 -18.99 5.62 5.84
N GLU A 256 -17.91 4.90 6.10
CA GLU A 256 -17.92 3.60 6.80
C GLU A 256 -17.85 3.72 8.33
N LYS A 257 -17.78 4.95 8.86
CA LYS A 257 -17.71 5.23 10.32
C LYS A 257 -16.56 4.50 11.01
N LEU A 258 -15.37 4.51 10.44
CA LEU A 258 -14.19 3.79 10.93
C LEU A 258 -13.57 4.51 12.13
N ASP A 259 -14.21 4.45 13.30
CA ASP A 259 -13.70 4.99 14.57
C ASP A 259 -12.53 4.19 15.16
N ASN A 260 -12.14 3.14 14.49
CA ASN A 260 -10.94 2.36 14.76
C ASN A 260 -9.70 2.84 14.00
N LEU A 261 -9.78 3.91 13.20
CA LEU A 261 -8.68 4.47 12.41
C LEU A 261 -8.21 5.80 13.01
N ILE A 262 -6.90 5.90 13.25
CA ILE A 262 -6.25 7.10 13.80
C ILE A 262 -5.02 7.42 12.96
N PHE A 263 -5.01 8.60 12.32
CA PHE A 263 -3.84 9.15 11.67
C PHE A 263 -3.10 10.10 12.60
N VAL A 264 -1.77 10.03 12.59
CA VAL A 264 -0.88 10.97 13.30
C VAL A 264 0.06 11.56 12.27
N ILE A 265 -0.19 12.81 11.89
CA ILE A 265 0.63 13.52 10.92
C ILE A 265 1.71 14.29 11.68
N ASN A 266 2.95 13.89 11.45
CA ASN A 266 4.14 14.54 11.98
C ASN A 266 4.42 15.81 11.17
N CYS A 267 3.81 16.93 11.59
CA CYS A 267 3.93 18.22 10.92
C CYS A 267 5.23 18.92 11.35
N ASN A 268 6.35 18.45 10.82
CA ASN A 268 7.65 19.08 11.05
C ASN A 268 7.96 20.25 10.09
N LEU A 269 7.03 20.53 9.16
CA LEU A 269 7.00 21.63 8.22
C LEU A 269 8.03 21.57 7.09
N GLN A 270 8.81 20.47 6.97
CA GLN A 270 9.92 20.40 6.04
C GLN A 270 9.93 19.11 5.19
N ARG A 271 10.22 19.28 3.90
CA ARG A 271 10.61 18.24 2.95
C ARG A 271 12.14 18.06 2.94
N LEU A 272 12.68 17.48 1.85
CA LEU A 272 14.13 17.31 1.65
C LEU A 272 14.81 18.67 1.39
N ASP A 273 14.24 19.45 0.50
CA ASP A 273 14.86 20.67 -0.03
C ASP A 273 14.44 21.94 0.72
N GLY A 274 13.39 21.89 1.52
CA GLY A 274 12.88 23.07 2.21
C GLY A 274 11.54 22.85 2.90
N PRO A 275 10.78 23.90 3.18
CA PRO A 275 9.48 23.80 3.82
C PRO A 275 8.44 23.14 2.91
N VAL A 276 7.47 22.45 3.51
CA VAL A 276 6.33 21.85 2.78
C VAL A 276 5.47 22.95 2.16
N ARG A 277 5.14 23.97 2.95
CA ARG A 277 4.34 25.13 2.54
C ARG A 277 4.96 26.42 3.08
N GLY A 278 6.09 26.84 2.50
CA GLY A 278 6.86 27.98 3.01
C GLY A 278 6.04 29.27 3.16
N ASN A 279 5.19 29.61 2.19
CA ASN A 279 4.32 30.78 2.16
C ASN A 279 2.90 30.50 2.66
N GLY A 280 2.63 29.32 3.21
CA GLY A 280 1.33 28.90 3.71
C GLY A 280 1.45 28.22 5.07
N LYS A 281 0.44 27.43 5.43
CA LYS A 281 0.39 26.63 6.65
C LYS A 281 -0.15 25.25 6.33
N ILE A 282 0.72 24.26 6.26
CA ILE A 282 0.33 22.87 5.94
C ILE A 282 -0.69 22.33 6.94
N ILE A 283 -0.60 22.66 8.23
CA ILE A 283 -1.54 22.19 9.25
C ILE A 283 -2.95 22.70 8.94
N GLN A 284 -3.10 23.96 8.49
CA GLN A 284 -4.40 24.54 8.15
C GLN A 284 -4.96 23.96 6.85
N GLU A 285 -4.11 23.67 5.86
CA GLU A 285 -4.52 22.97 4.64
C GLU A 285 -5.05 21.56 4.97
N LEU A 286 -4.32 20.80 5.79
CA LEU A 286 -4.71 19.47 6.20
C LEU A 286 -5.97 19.48 7.08
N GLU A 287 -6.08 20.43 8.02
CA GLU A 287 -7.29 20.61 8.80
C GLU A 287 -8.51 20.79 7.89
N ALA A 288 -8.42 21.69 6.92
CA ALA A 288 -9.50 21.97 5.98
C ALA A 288 -9.89 20.71 5.16
N ALA A 289 -8.91 19.97 4.66
CA ALA A 289 -9.14 18.77 3.87
C ALA A 289 -9.81 17.65 4.68
N TYR A 290 -9.30 17.35 5.88
CA TYR A 290 -9.84 16.29 6.72
C TYR A 290 -11.19 16.67 7.34
N GLN A 291 -11.39 17.93 7.76
CA GLN A 291 -12.71 18.41 8.22
C GLN A 291 -13.73 18.36 7.09
N GLY A 292 -13.34 18.79 5.88
CA GLY A 292 -14.19 18.71 4.69
C GLY A 292 -14.60 17.28 4.35
N ALA A 293 -13.72 16.32 4.59
CA ALA A 293 -14.02 14.89 4.45
C ALA A 293 -14.84 14.31 5.61
N GLY A 294 -15.01 15.04 6.73
CA GLY A 294 -15.81 14.65 7.89
C GLY A 294 -15.05 13.94 9.01
N TRP A 295 -13.72 13.98 9.03
CA TRP A 295 -12.89 13.44 10.11
C TRP A 295 -13.01 14.25 11.41
N ASN A 296 -12.76 13.59 12.52
CA ASN A 296 -12.44 14.26 13.78
C ASN A 296 -10.98 14.74 13.70
N VAL A 297 -10.76 16.07 13.71
CA VAL A 297 -9.43 16.68 13.59
C VAL A 297 -8.97 17.20 14.93
N ILE A 298 -7.79 16.76 15.39
CA ILE A 298 -7.17 17.21 16.64
C ILE A 298 -5.83 17.86 16.32
N LYS A 299 -5.69 19.15 16.59
CA LYS A 299 -4.44 19.89 16.44
C LYS A 299 -3.63 19.89 17.74
N VAL A 300 -2.34 19.57 17.65
CA VAL A 300 -1.38 19.60 18.76
C VAL A 300 -0.22 20.50 18.35
N ILE A 301 -0.38 21.81 18.53
CA ILE A 301 0.51 22.84 17.95
C ILE A 301 1.49 23.39 18.98
N TRP A 302 1.00 23.72 20.17
CA TRP A 302 1.77 24.41 21.20
C TRP A 302 1.97 23.55 22.44
N GLY A 303 3.23 23.48 22.93
CA GLY A 303 3.60 22.82 24.16
C GLY A 303 3.20 23.60 25.41
N TYR A 304 3.29 22.98 26.57
CA TYR A 304 2.82 23.55 27.86
C TYR A 304 3.41 24.91 28.25
N ARG A 305 4.62 25.24 27.78
CA ARG A 305 5.24 26.56 28.08
C ARG A 305 4.52 27.74 27.40
N TRP A 306 3.72 27.47 26.37
CA TRP A 306 2.86 28.46 25.74
C TRP A 306 1.57 28.74 26.53
N ASP A 307 1.12 27.81 27.37
CA ASP A 307 -0.16 27.93 28.09
C ASP A 307 -0.26 29.20 28.95
N PRO A 308 0.79 29.58 29.75
CA PRO A 308 0.72 30.82 30.53
C PRO A 308 0.73 32.10 29.67
N LEU A 309 1.31 32.07 28.47
CA LEU A 309 1.30 33.21 27.55
C LEU A 309 -0.09 33.33 26.90
N LEU A 310 -0.66 32.23 26.45
CA LEU A 310 -2.00 32.21 25.88
C LEU A 310 -3.09 32.59 26.89
N ALA A 311 -2.92 32.21 28.17
CA ALA A 311 -3.83 32.61 29.25
C ALA A 311 -3.81 34.14 29.56
N ARG A 312 -2.76 34.87 29.19
CA ARG A 312 -2.62 36.30 29.37
C ARG A 312 -2.91 37.11 28.09
N ASP A 313 -3.36 36.43 27.03
CA ASP A 313 -3.65 37.08 25.74
C ASP A 313 -5.07 37.66 25.68
N ASP A 314 -5.36 38.56 26.60
CA ASP A 314 -6.69 39.18 26.74
C ASP A 314 -7.15 39.94 25.49
N LYS A 315 -6.19 40.54 24.75
CA LYS A 315 -6.47 41.24 23.50
C LYS A 315 -6.46 40.35 22.25
N GLY A 316 -6.11 39.07 22.37
CA GLY A 316 -6.00 38.16 21.24
C GLY A 316 -4.84 38.43 20.28
N LEU A 317 -3.87 39.29 20.66
CA LEU A 317 -2.76 39.67 19.78
C LEU A 317 -1.78 38.49 19.58
N LEU A 318 -1.55 37.65 20.59
CA LEU A 318 -0.70 36.48 20.47
C LEU A 318 -1.34 35.49 19.50
N ARG A 319 -2.64 35.19 19.66
CA ARG A 319 -3.38 34.32 18.73
C ARG A 319 -3.37 34.90 17.32
N LYS A 320 -3.58 36.19 17.14
CA LYS A 320 -3.50 36.83 15.84
C LYS A 320 -2.11 36.68 15.20
N THR A 321 -1.04 36.89 15.95
CA THR A 321 0.34 36.73 15.46
C THR A 321 0.60 35.26 15.05
N MET A 322 0.12 34.29 15.86
CA MET A 322 0.21 32.86 15.53
C MET A 322 -0.53 32.52 14.25
N GLU A 323 -1.65 33.17 13.99
CA GLU A 323 -2.46 32.97 12.78
C GLU A 323 -1.82 33.61 11.53
N GLU A 324 -1.18 34.77 11.68
CA GLU A 324 -0.56 35.50 10.56
C GLU A 324 0.76 34.90 10.09
N CYS A 325 1.51 34.22 10.98
CA CYS A 325 2.80 33.62 10.64
C CYS A 325 2.65 32.44 9.67
N VAL A 326 3.50 32.41 8.65
CA VAL A 326 3.60 31.26 7.71
C VAL A 326 4.63 30.23 8.18
N ASP A 327 4.60 29.02 7.59
CA ASP A 327 5.47 27.91 8.01
C ASP A 327 6.97 28.22 7.85
N GLY A 328 7.35 28.99 6.82
CA GLY A 328 8.73 29.44 6.64
C GLY A 328 9.23 30.36 7.77
N GLU A 329 8.35 31.18 8.35
CA GLU A 329 8.68 32.00 9.53
C GLU A 329 8.82 31.10 10.77
N TYR A 330 7.92 30.14 10.97
CA TYR A 330 8.02 29.20 12.08
C TYR A 330 9.30 28.37 12.03
N GLN A 331 9.78 28.02 10.85
CA GLN A 331 11.08 27.38 10.68
C GLN A 331 12.22 28.34 11.13
N ASN A 332 12.19 29.60 10.66
CA ASN A 332 13.18 30.58 11.02
C ASN A 332 13.24 30.89 12.52
N PHE A 333 12.10 30.98 13.21
CA PHE A 333 12.04 31.22 14.65
C PHE A 333 12.77 30.10 15.44
N LYS A 334 12.72 28.88 14.96
CA LYS A 334 13.43 27.78 15.62
C LYS A 334 14.91 27.71 15.22
N ALA A 335 15.21 27.88 13.94
CA ALA A 335 16.57 27.78 13.40
C ALA A 335 17.48 28.93 13.84
N LYS A 336 16.94 30.15 14.03
CA LYS A 336 17.72 31.36 14.34
C LYS A 336 17.72 31.75 15.82
N GLY A 337 17.05 30.98 16.68
CA GLY A 337 17.12 31.12 18.11
C GLY A 337 16.13 32.12 18.73
N GLY A 338 16.25 32.29 20.08
CA GLY A 338 15.29 33.04 20.87
C GLY A 338 15.36 34.55 20.66
N ALA A 339 16.53 35.13 20.48
CA ALA A 339 16.71 36.55 20.17
C ALA A 339 15.96 36.92 18.90
N TYR A 340 16.12 36.15 17.84
CA TYR A 340 15.40 36.33 16.59
C TYR A 340 13.88 36.25 16.76
N THR A 341 13.42 35.23 17.53
CA THR A 341 12.00 35.03 17.83
C THR A 341 11.44 36.20 18.66
N ARG A 342 12.19 36.71 19.64
CA ARG A 342 11.82 37.92 20.41
C ARG A 342 11.57 39.13 19.51
N GLU A 343 12.49 39.35 18.55
CA GLU A 343 12.41 40.50 17.67
C GLU A 343 11.31 40.35 16.62
N HIS A 344 11.24 39.23 15.94
CA HIS A 344 10.44 39.07 14.71
C HIS A 344 9.06 38.44 14.94
N PHE A 345 8.84 37.77 16.07
CA PHE A 345 7.53 37.24 16.49
C PHE A 345 6.90 38.16 17.55
N PHE A 346 7.50 38.21 18.76
CA PHE A 346 6.94 39.01 19.85
C PHE A 346 7.11 40.53 19.62
N GLY A 347 8.09 40.96 18.84
CA GLY A 347 8.33 42.34 18.48
C GLY A 347 7.31 42.96 17.51
N ARG A 348 6.38 42.18 16.96
CA ARG A 348 5.32 42.68 16.07
C ARG A 348 4.36 43.67 16.76
N TYR A 349 4.13 43.41 18.05
CA TYR A 349 3.28 44.26 18.87
C TYR A 349 3.99 44.61 20.19
N PRO A 350 3.92 45.88 20.65
CA PRO A 350 4.51 46.30 21.94
C PRO A 350 4.02 45.43 23.12
N GLU A 351 2.76 45.07 23.13
CA GLU A 351 2.14 44.24 24.15
C GLU A 351 2.74 42.83 24.21
N LEU A 352 3.02 42.21 23.06
CA LEU A 352 3.65 40.91 23.01
C LEU A 352 5.12 40.98 23.45
N LYS A 353 5.84 42.04 23.08
CA LYS A 353 7.18 42.30 23.57
C LYS A 353 7.22 42.47 25.09
N ALA A 354 6.24 43.18 25.67
CA ALA A 354 6.08 43.32 27.11
C ALA A 354 5.71 41.99 27.80
N MET A 355 4.90 41.16 27.16
CA MET A 355 4.51 39.82 27.67
C MET A 355 5.71 38.92 27.97
N VAL A 356 6.78 39.01 27.19
CA VAL A 356 8.00 38.19 27.31
C VAL A 356 9.22 38.98 27.85
N ALA A 357 9.01 40.18 28.42
CA ALA A 357 10.11 41.01 28.89
C ALA A 357 11.01 40.35 29.96
N ASN A 358 10.42 39.49 30.80
CA ASN A 358 11.12 38.75 31.88
C ASN A 358 11.62 37.35 31.46
N MET A 359 11.47 36.96 30.22
CA MET A 359 11.99 35.69 29.68
C MET A 359 13.34 35.93 29.05
N SER A 360 14.28 35.01 29.27
CA SER A 360 15.57 35.01 28.53
C SER A 360 15.33 34.59 27.07
N ASP A 361 16.30 34.80 26.20
CA ASP A 361 16.22 34.30 24.82
C ASP A 361 16.22 32.78 24.79
N GLU A 362 16.90 32.13 25.74
CA GLU A 362 16.84 30.68 25.90
C GLU A 362 15.45 30.21 26.32
N ASP A 363 14.75 30.89 27.23
CA ASP A 363 13.35 30.58 27.59
C ASP A 363 12.44 30.67 26.38
N ILE A 364 12.59 31.70 25.54
CA ILE A 364 11.82 31.87 24.32
C ILE A 364 12.14 30.75 23.32
N TRP A 365 13.40 30.37 23.17
CA TRP A 365 13.78 29.26 22.30
C TRP A 365 13.21 27.91 22.78
N HIS A 366 13.03 27.75 24.10
CA HIS A 366 12.40 26.57 24.72
C HIS A 366 10.86 26.58 24.69
N LEU A 367 10.22 27.55 24.07
CA LEU A 367 8.79 27.52 23.76
C LEU A 367 8.54 26.48 22.65
N ASN A 368 8.37 25.22 23.06
CA ASN A 368 8.33 24.07 22.16
C ASN A 368 6.99 23.92 21.43
N ARG A 369 7.04 23.15 20.33
CA ARG A 369 5.86 22.67 19.61
C ARG A 369 5.15 21.56 20.41
N GLY A 370 3.83 21.44 20.20
CA GLY A 370 2.98 20.50 20.94
C GLY A 370 3.33 19.02 20.73
N GLY A 371 3.81 18.66 19.54
CA GLY A 371 4.23 17.29 19.25
C GLY A 371 5.49 16.81 20.01
N HIS A 372 6.19 17.72 20.72
CA HIS A 372 7.28 17.39 21.64
C HIS A 372 6.85 17.43 23.13
N ASP A 373 5.55 17.53 23.39
CA ASP A 373 4.99 17.57 24.73
C ASP A 373 4.15 16.33 24.99
N ALA A 374 4.68 15.42 25.79
CA ALA A 374 4.04 14.13 26.06
C ALA A 374 2.61 14.28 26.63
N VAL A 375 2.33 15.32 27.45
CA VAL A 375 1.00 15.56 28.02
C VAL A 375 0.00 15.97 26.94
N LYS A 376 0.41 16.88 26.04
CA LYS A 376 -0.43 17.31 24.92
C LYS A 376 -0.69 16.16 23.94
N VAL A 377 0.35 15.36 23.64
CA VAL A 377 0.23 14.17 22.78
C VAL A 377 -0.66 13.11 23.41
N TYR A 378 -0.47 12.84 24.73
CA TYR A 378 -1.32 11.90 25.45
C TYR A 378 -2.80 12.33 25.42
N ALA A 379 -3.08 13.61 25.67
CA ALA A 379 -4.44 14.14 25.62
C ALA A 379 -5.09 13.93 24.24
N ALA A 380 -4.33 14.17 23.15
CA ALA A 380 -4.79 13.95 21.79
C ALA A 380 -5.06 12.47 21.51
N TYR A 381 -4.16 11.56 21.91
CA TYR A 381 -4.33 10.12 21.72
C TYR A 381 -5.49 9.57 22.54
N HIS A 382 -5.63 10.04 23.79
CA HIS A 382 -6.75 9.68 24.64
C HIS A 382 -8.10 10.11 24.03
N ALA A 383 -8.18 11.32 23.51
CA ALA A 383 -9.38 11.79 22.80
C ALA A 383 -9.66 10.94 21.55
N ALA A 384 -8.61 10.62 20.76
CA ALA A 384 -8.74 9.84 19.53
C ALA A 384 -9.25 8.41 19.77
N VAL A 385 -8.71 7.68 20.76
CA VAL A 385 -9.12 6.30 21.03
C VAL A 385 -10.55 6.20 21.57
N ASN A 386 -11.03 7.25 22.24
CA ASN A 386 -12.37 7.32 22.80
C ASN A 386 -13.41 7.93 21.84
N HIS A 387 -12.97 8.55 20.74
CA HIS A 387 -13.89 9.10 19.75
C HIS A 387 -14.65 7.99 19.04
N LYS A 388 -15.96 8.23 18.78
CA LYS A 388 -16.85 7.24 18.16
C LYS A 388 -17.48 7.77 16.87
N GLY A 389 -17.74 6.84 15.96
CA GLY A 389 -18.49 7.07 14.72
C GLY A 389 -17.73 7.79 13.60
N ARG A 390 -16.47 8.21 13.80
CA ARG A 390 -15.64 8.87 12.78
C ARG A 390 -14.17 8.50 12.97
N PRO A 391 -13.37 8.43 11.91
CA PRO A 391 -11.90 8.36 12.01
C PRO A 391 -11.34 9.65 12.60
N THR A 392 -10.17 9.55 13.24
CA THR A 392 -9.49 10.71 13.83
C THR A 392 -8.17 10.96 13.13
N VAL A 393 -7.86 12.24 12.83
CA VAL A 393 -6.53 12.71 12.44
C VAL A 393 -5.98 13.66 13.50
N ILE A 394 -4.73 13.42 13.89
CA ILE A 394 -3.97 14.25 14.81
C ILE A 394 -2.89 14.99 14.02
N LEU A 395 -2.99 16.32 13.97
CA LEU A 395 -2.01 17.19 13.31
C LEU A 395 -1.01 17.66 14.38
N ALA A 396 0.12 16.97 14.49
CA ALA A 396 1.11 17.19 15.53
C ALA A 396 2.25 18.05 15.03
N LYS A 397 2.30 19.33 15.43
CA LYS A 397 3.38 20.23 15.07
C LYS A 397 4.66 19.87 15.81
N THR A 398 5.72 19.60 15.04
CA THR A 398 7.05 19.21 15.54
C THR A 398 8.15 20.07 14.91
N VAL A 399 9.39 19.71 15.15
CA VAL A 399 10.57 20.34 14.55
C VAL A 399 11.44 19.25 13.92
N LYS A 400 11.73 19.36 12.64
CA LYS A 400 12.63 18.41 11.96
C LYS A 400 14.02 18.45 12.58
N GLY A 401 14.59 17.29 12.89
CA GLY A 401 15.89 17.22 13.56
C GLY A 401 15.87 17.72 15.01
N TYR A 402 14.74 17.67 15.70
CA TYR A 402 14.61 18.10 17.10
C TYR A 402 15.69 17.48 17.99
N GLY A 403 16.43 18.32 18.70
CA GLY A 403 17.53 17.89 19.56
C GLY A 403 18.90 17.93 18.92
N MET A 404 18.99 18.08 17.59
CA MET A 404 20.28 18.13 16.88
C MET A 404 21.00 19.51 16.99
N GLY A 405 20.42 20.44 17.76
CA GLY A 405 21.01 21.76 18.00
C GLY A 405 21.26 22.56 16.74
N GLU A 406 22.30 23.44 16.77
CA GLU A 406 22.69 24.28 15.63
C GLU A 406 23.07 23.44 14.40
N ALA A 407 23.50 22.20 14.60
CA ALA A 407 23.90 21.27 13.57
C ALA A 407 22.80 20.90 12.58
N GLY A 408 21.53 20.93 12.98
CA GLY A 408 20.48 20.41 12.13
C GLY A 408 19.05 20.74 12.53
N GLU A 409 18.78 21.34 13.68
CA GLU A 409 17.42 21.58 14.13
C GLU A 409 16.74 22.66 13.29
N ALA A 410 15.66 22.28 12.58
CA ALA A 410 14.92 23.16 11.65
C ALA A 410 15.73 23.70 10.44
N GLN A 411 16.92 23.17 10.18
CA GLN A 411 17.72 23.59 9.02
C GLN A 411 17.28 22.89 7.74
N ASN A 412 17.37 23.53 6.57
CA ASN A 412 17.05 22.89 5.29
C ASN A 412 18.00 21.72 4.98
N ILE A 413 19.25 21.79 5.46
CA ILE A 413 20.28 20.74 5.28
C ILE A 413 20.11 19.55 6.22
N THR A 414 19.17 19.58 7.17
CA THR A 414 19.01 18.57 8.23
C THR A 414 18.89 17.14 7.69
N HIS A 415 18.20 16.98 6.57
CA HIS A 415 18.05 15.66 5.96
C HIS A 415 19.36 15.10 5.40
N GLN A 416 20.25 15.98 4.90
CA GLN A 416 21.51 15.61 4.28
C GLN A 416 22.68 15.56 5.27
N LYS A 417 22.49 16.05 6.52
CA LYS A 417 23.56 16.09 7.52
C LYS A 417 23.83 14.68 8.06
N LYS A 418 24.76 13.99 7.40
CA LYS A 418 25.18 12.62 7.70
C LYS A 418 26.33 12.53 8.72
N LYS A 419 27.03 13.64 8.97
CA LYS A 419 28.19 13.71 9.87
C LYS A 419 27.90 14.73 10.96
N LEU A 420 27.77 14.24 12.18
CA LEU A 420 27.81 15.03 13.40
C LEU A 420 29.23 14.92 13.95
N ASP A 421 29.80 16.05 14.33
CA ASP A 421 31.09 16.07 15.00
C ASP A 421 30.95 15.79 16.51
N GLU A 422 32.08 15.73 17.23
CA GLU A 422 32.09 15.40 18.65
C GLU A 422 31.37 16.46 19.49
N ASP A 423 31.44 17.72 19.08
CA ASP A 423 30.79 18.83 19.79
C ASP A 423 29.27 18.80 19.59
N ASP A 424 28.79 18.51 18.38
CA ASP A 424 27.36 18.28 18.10
C ASP A 424 26.80 17.16 19.02
N LEU A 425 27.54 16.05 19.16
CA LEU A 425 27.14 14.92 19.98
C LEU A 425 27.15 15.25 21.48
N LYS A 426 28.10 16.06 21.96
CA LYS A 426 28.14 16.56 23.34
C LYS A 426 26.97 17.49 23.63
N GLN A 427 26.64 18.40 22.70
CA GLN A 427 25.45 19.26 22.83
C GLN A 427 24.16 18.42 22.92
N PHE A 428 24.04 17.36 22.12
CA PHE A 428 22.92 16.43 22.18
C PHE A 428 22.84 15.74 23.54
N ARG A 429 23.96 15.19 24.05
CA ARG A 429 24.05 14.59 25.37
C ARG A 429 23.57 15.54 26.46
N ASP A 430 24.10 16.76 26.48
CA ASP A 430 23.84 17.74 27.54
C ASP A 430 22.39 18.21 27.51
N ARG A 431 21.82 18.40 26.33
CA ARG A 431 20.40 18.75 26.14
C ARG A 431 19.46 17.70 26.70
N PHE A 432 19.72 16.44 26.44
CA PHE A 432 18.90 15.32 26.90
C PHE A 432 19.37 14.74 28.24
N ARG A 433 20.40 15.30 28.85
CA ARG A 433 20.99 14.87 30.14
C ARG A 433 21.33 13.39 30.14
N LEU A 434 21.99 12.92 29.08
CA LEU A 434 22.39 11.52 28.94
C LEU A 434 23.56 11.19 29.88
N PRO A 435 23.54 10.06 30.58
CA PRO A 435 24.58 9.63 31.49
C PRO A 435 25.74 8.94 30.72
N VAL A 436 26.27 9.58 29.69
CA VAL A 436 27.39 9.05 28.89
C VAL A 436 28.60 9.99 29.00
N THR A 437 29.77 9.41 29.07
CA THR A 437 31.05 10.13 29.16
C THR A 437 31.51 10.65 27.81
N ASP A 438 32.49 11.57 27.80
CA ASP A 438 33.07 12.08 26.54
C ASP A 438 33.80 10.96 25.76
N GLU A 439 34.36 9.96 26.44
CA GLU A 439 34.93 8.78 25.78
C GLU A 439 33.88 7.93 25.10
N GLN A 440 32.78 7.64 25.80
CA GLN A 440 31.62 6.92 25.23
C GLN A 440 30.99 7.67 24.05
N ILE A 441 30.99 9.00 24.06
CA ILE A 441 30.51 9.82 22.90
C ILE A 441 31.46 9.61 21.71
N ARG A 442 32.73 9.68 21.88
CA ARG A 442 33.75 9.45 20.81
C ARG A 442 33.59 8.09 20.16
N ASP A 443 33.36 7.08 21.01
CA ASP A 443 33.22 5.68 20.59
C ASP A 443 31.77 5.38 20.07
N LEU A 444 30.85 6.33 20.17
CA LEU A 444 29.43 6.13 19.87
C LEU A 444 28.82 4.94 20.62
N ALA A 445 29.23 4.76 21.89
CA ALA A 445 28.77 3.65 22.71
C ALA A 445 27.25 3.72 22.89
N TYR A 446 26.55 2.62 22.64
CA TYR A 446 25.13 2.52 22.96
C TYR A 446 24.93 2.54 24.48
N TYR A 447 23.81 3.13 24.89
CA TYR A 447 23.48 3.21 26.30
C TYR A 447 22.24 2.38 26.62
N LYS A 448 22.39 1.45 27.54
CA LYS A 448 21.29 0.68 28.10
C LYS A 448 21.46 0.65 29.63
N PRO A 449 20.47 1.14 30.40
CA PRO A 449 20.50 1.04 31.86
C PRO A 449 20.54 -0.42 32.31
N SER A 450 21.00 -0.64 33.55
CA SER A 450 20.95 -1.99 34.14
C SER A 450 19.51 -2.49 34.23
N GLU A 451 19.30 -3.80 34.12
CA GLU A 451 17.97 -4.42 34.18
C GLU A 451 17.20 -4.11 35.48
N ASP A 452 17.91 -3.81 36.55
CA ASP A 452 17.36 -3.45 37.86
C ASP A 452 17.07 -1.96 38.03
N SER A 453 17.41 -1.13 37.04
CA SER A 453 17.11 0.31 37.06
C SER A 453 15.61 0.61 37.09
N GLU A 454 15.28 1.79 37.55
CA GLU A 454 13.92 2.30 37.60
C GLU A 454 13.30 2.38 36.19
N GLU A 455 14.11 2.82 35.23
CA GLU A 455 13.71 2.98 33.84
C GLU A 455 13.38 1.64 33.19
N MET A 456 14.24 0.63 33.40
CA MET A 456 14.02 -0.69 32.79
C MET A 456 12.84 -1.42 33.41
N LYS A 457 12.66 -1.32 34.73
CA LYS A 457 11.46 -1.86 35.41
C LYS A 457 10.18 -1.18 34.92
N TYR A 458 10.23 0.16 34.80
CA TYR A 458 9.11 0.94 34.28
C TYR A 458 8.75 0.52 32.85
N LEU A 459 9.73 0.52 31.93
CA LEU A 459 9.57 0.15 30.53
C LEU A 459 8.92 -1.24 30.38
N LYS A 460 9.41 -2.24 31.10
CA LYS A 460 8.86 -3.60 31.09
C LYS A 460 7.43 -3.64 31.60
N THR A 461 7.16 -3.00 32.74
CA THR A 461 5.83 -2.95 33.34
C THR A 461 4.80 -2.28 32.40
N ARG A 462 5.21 -1.20 31.69
CA ARG A 462 4.31 -0.56 30.69
C ARG A 462 4.01 -1.50 29.53
N ARG A 463 5.00 -2.19 29.01
CA ARG A 463 4.79 -3.14 27.90
C ARG A 463 4.00 -4.38 28.34
N GLU A 464 4.22 -4.91 29.53
CA GLU A 464 3.43 -6.01 30.10
C GLU A 464 1.95 -5.64 30.22
N LYS A 465 1.64 -4.44 30.70
CA LYS A 465 0.25 -3.92 30.78
C LYS A 465 -0.42 -3.79 29.41
N LEU A 466 0.35 -3.63 28.37
CA LEU A 466 -0.11 -3.51 26.99
C LEU A 466 0.05 -4.81 26.17
N GLY A 467 0.22 -5.95 26.86
CA GLY A 467 0.24 -7.28 26.23
C GLY A 467 1.61 -7.75 25.76
N GLY A 468 2.68 -7.00 25.99
CA GLY A 468 4.04 -7.41 25.65
C GLY A 468 4.74 -6.52 24.60
N SER A 469 5.76 -7.05 23.97
CA SER A 469 6.62 -6.33 23.02
C SER A 469 5.88 -5.91 21.76
N TYR A 470 6.26 -4.75 21.19
CA TYR A 470 5.70 -4.21 19.97
C TYR A 470 6.79 -3.44 19.17
N PRO A 471 6.82 -3.46 17.81
CA PRO A 471 5.98 -4.25 16.89
C PRO A 471 6.28 -5.76 16.99
N THR A 472 5.32 -6.56 16.62
CA THR A 472 5.47 -8.02 16.49
C THR A 472 4.59 -8.51 15.36
N ARG A 473 5.03 -9.56 14.64
CA ARG A 473 4.31 -10.10 13.50
C ARG A 473 4.25 -11.63 13.56
N ARG A 474 3.08 -12.18 13.30
CA ARG A 474 2.92 -13.63 13.10
C ARG A 474 3.31 -13.98 11.67
N THR A 475 4.03 -15.07 11.50
CA THR A 475 4.42 -15.59 10.18
C THR A 475 3.55 -16.76 9.73
N ARG A 476 2.92 -17.46 10.67
CA ARG A 476 2.05 -18.61 10.44
C ARG A 476 0.85 -18.61 11.38
N VAL A 477 -0.19 -19.33 10.97
CA VAL A 477 -1.39 -19.65 11.74
C VAL A 477 -1.78 -21.11 11.48
N ASP A 478 -2.84 -21.59 12.10
CA ASP A 478 -3.34 -22.94 11.81
C ASP A 478 -3.72 -23.04 10.33
N PRO A 479 -3.21 -24.07 9.60
CA PRO A 479 -3.49 -24.25 8.19
C PRO A 479 -4.96 -24.60 7.98
N LEU A 480 -5.54 -24.12 6.88
CA LEU A 480 -6.88 -24.53 6.45
C LEU A 480 -6.76 -25.73 5.51
N GLN A 481 -7.69 -26.67 5.64
CA GLN A 481 -7.83 -27.75 4.69
C GLN A 481 -8.44 -27.20 3.40
N VAL A 482 -7.72 -27.30 2.30
CA VAL A 482 -8.17 -26.84 0.98
C VAL A 482 -8.74 -27.98 0.16
N PRO A 483 -9.65 -27.71 -0.78
CA PRO A 483 -10.20 -28.73 -1.67
C PRO A 483 -9.11 -29.36 -2.55
N GLU A 484 -9.24 -30.67 -2.81
CA GLU A 484 -8.44 -31.37 -3.80
C GLU A 484 -8.88 -31.05 -5.23
N LEU A 485 -8.10 -31.46 -6.23
CA LEU A 485 -8.35 -31.10 -7.63
C LEU A 485 -9.71 -31.57 -8.13
N GLU A 486 -10.18 -32.74 -7.66
CA GLU A 486 -11.47 -33.33 -7.99
C GLU A 486 -12.68 -32.47 -7.62
N PHE A 487 -12.53 -31.54 -6.68
CA PHE A 487 -13.55 -30.53 -6.34
C PHE A 487 -13.94 -29.70 -7.57
N PHE A 488 -13.01 -29.47 -8.47
CA PHE A 488 -13.20 -28.69 -9.69
C PHE A 488 -13.62 -29.57 -10.90
N LYS A 489 -14.20 -30.73 -10.68
CA LYS A 489 -14.57 -31.71 -11.74
C LYS A 489 -15.27 -31.03 -12.93
N GLY A 490 -16.17 -30.07 -12.68
CA GLY A 490 -16.89 -29.40 -13.75
C GLY A 490 -16.01 -28.53 -14.68
N GLN A 491 -14.78 -28.25 -14.29
CA GLN A 491 -13.77 -27.55 -15.10
C GLN A 491 -12.74 -28.53 -15.68
N LEU A 492 -12.60 -29.71 -15.09
CA LEU A 492 -11.68 -30.75 -15.55
C LEU A 492 -12.26 -31.59 -16.69
N GLU A 493 -13.58 -31.68 -16.79
CA GLU A 493 -14.29 -32.38 -17.87
C GLU A 493 -14.48 -31.47 -19.11
N SER A 494 -14.72 -32.10 -20.26
CA SER A 494 -15.06 -31.35 -21.49
C SER A 494 -16.36 -30.58 -21.32
N SER A 495 -16.41 -29.38 -21.86
CA SER A 495 -17.65 -28.58 -21.96
C SER A 495 -18.64 -29.13 -23.03
N GLY A 496 -18.22 -30.10 -23.83
CA GLY A 496 -18.96 -30.48 -25.05
C GLY A 496 -19.10 -29.30 -25.99
N ASP A 497 -20.31 -29.07 -26.53
CA ASP A 497 -20.61 -27.95 -27.44
C ASP A 497 -20.86 -26.61 -26.71
N ARG A 498 -20.80 -26.58 -25.37
CA ARG A 498 -20.97 -25.33 -24.62
C ARG A 498 -19.71 -24.50 -24.68
N GLU A 499 -19.88 -23.30 -25.22
CA GLU A 499 -18.82 -22.29 -25.27
C GLU A 499 -18.92 -21.31 -24.10
N PHE A 500 -17.80 -21.00 -23.47
CA PHE A 500 -17.67 -19.95 -22.46
C PHE A 500 -16.21 -19.48 -22.38
N SER A 501 -16.02 -18.33 -21.75
CA SER A 501 -14.69 -17.72 -21.59
C SER A 501 -13.94 -18.23 -20.35
N THR A 502 -12.63 -18.00 -20.30
CA THR A 502 -11.85 -18.28 -19.10
C THR A 502 -12.28 -17.39 -17.93
N THR A 503 -12.79 -16.17 -18.18
CA THR A 503 -13.44 -15.34 -17.14
C THR A 503 -14.65 -16.06 -16.54
N MET A 504 -15.51 -16.65 -17.36
CA MET A 504 -16.67 -17.41 -16.87
C MET A 504 -16.25 -18.72 -16.21
N ALA A 505 -15.16 -19.37 -16.65
CA ALA A 505 -14.57 -20.52 -15.96
C ALA A 505 -14.14 -20.12 -14.54
N PHE A 506 -13.47 -18.98 -14.38
CA PHE A 506 -13.09 -18.44 -13.07
C PHE A 506 -14.31 -18.17 -12.18
N VAL A 507 -15.35 -17.52 -12.71
CA VAL A 507 -16.57 -17.21 -11.93
C VAL A 507 -17.24 -18.50 -11.43
N ARG A 508 -17.22 -19.57 -12.21
CA ARG A 508 -17.74 -20.89 -11.79
C ARG A 508 -16.87 -21.50 -10.68
N ILE A 509 -15.54 -21.40 -10.79
CA ILE A 509 -14.60 -21.83 -9.73
C ILE A 509 -14.87 -21.03 -8.45
N LEU A 510 -14.91 -19.71 -8.53
CA LEU A 510 -15.17 -18.83 -7.38
C LEU A 510 -16.53 -19.15 -6.74
N THR A 511 -17.58 -19.34 -7.56
CA THR A 511 -18.92 -19.72 -7.09
C THR A 511 -18.91 -21.07 -6.34
N ALA A 512 -18.11 -22.03 -6.80
CA ALA A 512 -17.96 -23.32 -6.11
C ALA A 512 -17.19 -23.12 -4.77
N LEU A 513 -16.11 -22.36 -4.79
CA LEU A 513 -15.29 -22.09 -3.60
C LEU A 513 -16.08 -21.38 -2.49
N VAL A 514 -16.89 -20.34 -2.81
CA VAL A 514 -17.69 -19.64 -1.79
C VAL A 514 -18.79 -20.52 -1.17
N ARG A 515 -19.15 -21.63 -1.83
CA ARG A 515 -20.12 -22.63 -1.33
C ARG A 515 -19.47 -23.74 -0.50
N ASP A 516 -18.14 -23.85 -0.55
CA ASP A 516 -17.42 -24.83 0.25
C ASP A 516 -17.62 -24.57 1.74
N LYS A 517 -17.93 -25.64 2.51
CA LYS A 517 -18.22 -25.50 3.93
C LYS A 517 -16.98 -25.22 4.77
N GLY A 518 -15.80 -25.62 4.31
CA GLY A 518 -14.52 -25.43 5.01
C GLY A 518 -13.93 -24.05 4.78
N ILE A 519 -13.59 -23.74 3.52
CA ILE A 519 -12.91 -22.49 3.17
C ILE A 519 -13.85 -21.39 2.66
N GLY A 520 -15.08 -21.70 2.26
CA GLY A 520 -16.02 -20.72 1.67
C GLY A 520 -16.20 -19.47 2.49
N PRO A 521 -16.38 -19.52 3.83
CA PRO A 521 -16.43 -18.32 4.67
C PRO A 521 -15.16 -17.48 4.67
N ARG A 522 -14.03 -18.03 4.26
CA ARG A 522 -12.71 -17.38 4.18
C ARG A 522 -12.40 -16.78 2.82
N ILE A 523 -13.17 -17.14 1.78
CA ILE A 523 -13.02 -16.56 0.44
C ILE A 523 -13.47 -15.11 0.48
N VAL A 524 -12.66 -14.22 -0.09
CA VAL A 524 -12.94 -12.78 -0.17
C VAL A 524 -12.89 -12.34 -1.64
N PRO A 525 -14.04 -12.32 -2.35
CA PRO A 525 -14.11 -11.74 -3.68
C PRO A 525 -13.94 -10.22 -3.59
N ILE A 526 -13.06 -9.65 -4.42
CA ILE A 526 -12.80 -8.21 -4.47
C ILE A 526 -12.95 -7.74 -5.91
N VAL A 527 -13.66 -6.66 -6.13
CA VAL A 527 -13.91 -6.10 -7.47
C VAL A 527 -14.07 -4.58 -7.40
N PRO A 528 -13.52 -3.82 -8.37
CA PRO A 528 -13.68 -2.38 -8.46
C PRO A 528 -14.85 -2.00 -9.39
N ASP A 529 -16.10 -2.29 -9.04
CA ASP A 529 -17.32 -1.93 -9.77
C ASP A 529 -17.64 -2.71 -11.08
N GLU A 530 -16.84 -3.72 -11.49
CA GLU A 530 -17.07 -4.44 -12.75
C GLU A 530 -17.65 -5.86 -12.56
N ALA A 531 -18.30 -6.14 -11.45
CA ALA A 531 -18.80 -7.48 -11.16
C ALA A 531 -19.75 -8.01 -12.26
N ARG A 532 -20.61 -7.17 -12.82
CA ARG A 532 -21.52 -7.56 -13.94
C ARG A 532 -20.75 -7.80 -15.24
N THR A 533 -19.71 -7.02 -15.51
CA THR A 533 -18.86 -7.21 -16.69
C THR A 533 -18.15 -8.57 -16.66
N PHE A 534 -17.77 -9.04 -15.49
CA PHE A 534 -17.14 -10.35 -15.31
C PHE A 534 -18.14 -11.50 -15.13
N GLY A 535 -19.46 -11.23 -15.12
CA GLY A 535 -20.50 -12.24 -14.93
C GLY A 535 -20.62 -12.73 -13.49
N MET A 536 -20.23 -11.90 -12.52
CA MET A 536 -20.25 -12.20 -11.08
C MET A 536 -21.57 -11.80 -10.40
N GLU A 537 -22.53 -11.21 -11.09
CA GLU A 537 -23.80 -10.71 -10.52
C GLU A 537 -24.60 -11.78 -9.78
N GLY A 538 -24.43 -13.04 -10.16
CA GLY A 538 -25.04 -14.18 -9.45
C GLY A 538 -24.57 -14.32 -7.99
N LEU A 539 -23.39 -13.81 -7.66
CA LEU A 539 -22.85 -13.77 -6.31
C LEU A 539 -23.51 -12.71 -5.42
N PHE A 540 -24.08 -11.63 -5.99
CA PHE A 540 -24.78 -10.60 -5.22
C PHE A 540 -25.91 -11.20 -4.37
N ARG A 541 -26.71 -12.06 -4.96
CA ARG A 541 -27.77 -12.75 -4.22
C ARG A 541 -27.23 -13.82 -3.27
N GLN A 542 -26.19 -14.51 -3.67
CA GLN A 542 -25.65 -15.66 -2.91
C GLN A 542 -24.94 -15.24 -1.63
N VAL A 543 -24.02 -14.25 -1.73
CA VAL A 543 -23.14 -13.86 -0.63
C VAL A 543 -23.22 -12.37 -0.28
N GLY A 544 -23.81 -11.54 -1.12
CA GLY A 544 -23.99 -10.11 -0.90
C GLY A 544 -22.71 -9.28 -1.00
N ILE A 545 -22.90 -8.00 -1.23
CA ILE A 545 -21.85 -6.97 -1.20
C ILE A 545 -21.76 -6.44 0.24
N TYR A 546 -20.56 -6.32 0.78
CA TYR A 546 -20.36 -5.78 2.11
C TYR A 546 -20.70 -4.28 2.16
N SER A 547 -21.55 -3.92 3.10
CA SER A 547 -21.86 -2.53 3.45
C SER A 547 -21.95 -2.41 4.97
N SER A 548 -21.17 -1.52 5.57
CA SER A 548 -21.12 -1.34 7.03
C SER A 548 -22.46 -0.93 7.64
N VAL A 549 -23.34 -0.31 6.84
CA VAL A 549 -24.69 0.11 7.25
C VAL A 549 -25.80 -0.81 6.73
N GLY A 550 -25.47 -1.76 5.85
CA GLY A 550 -26.43 -2.59 5.12
C GLY A 550 -27.09 -1.81 3.98
N GLN A 551 -28.23 -2.30 3.49
CA GLN A 551 -28.96 -1.68 2.39
C GLN A 551 -30.12 -0.83 2.92
N LEU A 552 -30.03 0.48 2.80
CA LEU A 552 -31.00 1.45 3.32
C LEU A 552 -32.09 1.82 2.31
N TYR A 553 -32.09 1.22 1.13
CA TYR A 553 -33.02 1.48 0.03
C TYR A 553 -33.43 0.17 -0.65
N THR A 554 -34.51 0.21 -1.42
CA THR A 554 -34.88 -0.90 -2.31
C THR A 554 -34.14 -0.75 -3.62
N PRO A 555 -33.34 -1.73 -4.06
CA PRO A 555 -32.64 -1.66 -5.35
C PRO A 555 -33.61 -1.50 -6.50
N GLN A 556 -33.26 -0.70 -7.50
CA GLN A 556 -34.10 -0.47 -8.68
C GLN A 556 -34.39 -1.77 -9.46
N ASP A 557 -33.41 -2.71 -9.42
CA ASP A 557 -33.48 -4.02 -10.06
C ASP A 557 -33.98 -5.15 -9.12
N SER A 558 -34.67 -4.80 -8.02
CA SER A 558 -35.09 -5.75 -6.97
C SER A 558 -36.08 -6.83 -7.46
N ASP A 559 -36.71 -6.64 -8.62
CA ASP A 559 -37.58 -7.61 -9.31
C ASP A 559 -36.80 -8.61 -10.17
N GLN A 560 -35.50 -8.39 -10.39
CA GLN A 560 -34.64 -9.26 -11.17
C GLN A 560 -34.08 -10.43 -10.35
N LEU A 561 -33.71 -11.51 -11.03
CA LEU A 561 -33.13 -12.69 -10.36
C LEU A 561 -31.79 -12.42 -9.70
N THR A 562 -30.96 -11.55 -10.30
CA THR A 562 -29.61 -11.18 -9.89
C THR A 562 -29.51 -9.69 -9.58
N PHE A 563 -30.34 -9.22 -8.62
CA PHE A 563 -30.38 -7.81 -8.24
C PHE A 563 -29.18 -7.42 -7.36
N TYR A 564 -28.88 -6.13 -7.36
CA TYR A 564 -27.82 -5.54 -6.53
C TYR A 564 -28.20 -5.63 -5.04
N ARG A 565 -27.36 -6.30 -4.25
CA ARG A 565 -27.65 -6.57 -2.85
C ARG A 565 -26.48 -6.23 -1.95
N GLU A 566 -26.68 -5.25 -1.08
CA GLU A 566 -25.77 -4.90 0.00
C GLU A 566 -26.22 -5.55 1.32
N ASP A 567 -25.26 -5.98 2.14
CA ASP A 567 -25.52 -6.62 3.42
C ASP A 567 -24.36 -6.32 4.39
N LYS A 568 -24.68 -6.12 5.68
CA LYS A 568 -23.64 -5.97 6.73
C LYS A 568 -22.73 -7.18 6.84
N LYS A 569 -23.23 -8.36 6.49
CA LYS A 569 -22.49 -9.62 6.43
C LYS A 569 -22.08 -10.00 5.00
N GLY A 570 -22.20 -9.09 4.06
CA GLY A 570 -21.80 -9.31 2.67
C GLY A 570 -20.37 -9.79 2.56
N GLN A 571 -20.11 -10.66 1.59
CA GLN A 571 -18.80 -11.28 1.42
C GLN A 571 -17.95 -10.59 0.36
N ILE A 572 -18.59 -9.99 -0.65
CA ILE A 572 -17.91 -9.29 -1.73
C ILE A 572 -17.48 -7.92 -1.22
N LEU A 573 -16.21 -7.58 -1.43
CA LEU A 573 -15.70 -6.21 -1.30
C LEU A 573 -15.76 -5.55 -2.68
N GLU A 574 -16.80 -4.72 -2.88
CA GLU A 574 -16.95 -3.88 -4.06
C GLU A 574 -16.51 -2.46 -3.71
N GLU A 575 -15.37 -2.05 -4.28
CA GLU A 575 -14.65 -0.87 -3.78
C GLU A 575 -15.00 0.43 -4.54
N GLY A 576 -15.81 0.31 -5.60
CA GLY A 576 -16.04 1.38 -6.56
C GLY A 576 -14.87 1.47 -7.56
N ILE A 577 -14.92 2.41 -8.49
CA ILE A 577 -13.88 2.63 -9.51
C ILE A 577 -12.58 3.11 -8.82
N ASN A 578 -11.93 2.19 -8.15
CA ASN A 578 -10.76 2.44 -7.28
C ASN A 578 -9.87 1.19 -7.16
N GLU A 579 -9.03 0.96 -8.14
CA GLU A 579 -8.13 -0.19 -8.18
C GLU A 579 -7.09 -0.14 -7.05
N GLY A 580 -6.63 1.05 -6.67
CA GLY A 580 -5.70 1.22 -5.53
C GLY A 580 -6.33 0.77 -4.21
N GLY A 581 -7.58 1.18 -3.94
CA GLY A 581 -8.34 0.74 -2.76
C GLY A 581 -8.64 -0.75 -2.77
N SER A 582 -9.03 -1.29 -3.95
CA SER A 582 -9.26 -2.72 -4.13
C SER A 582 -8.00 -3.52 -3.82
N TYR A 583 -6.84 -3.04 -4.29
CA TYR A 583 -5.56 -3.68 -4.00
C TYR A 583 -5.19 -3.60 -2.51
N CYS A 584 -5.46 -2.48 -1.84
CA CYS A 584 -5.28 -2.35 -0.39
C CYS A 584 -6.18 -3.32 0.40
N SER A 585 -7.42 -3.54 -0.03
CA SER A 585 -8.31 -4.58 0.52
C SER A 585 -7.74 -5.99 0.29
N TRP A 586 -7.15 -6.23 -0.90
CA TRP A 586 -6.48 -7.49 -1.20
C TRP A 586 -5.25 -7.71 -0.29
N ILE A 587 -4.41 -6.69 -0.06
CA ILE A 587 -3.29 -6.77 0.90
C ILE A 587 -3.81 -7.06 2.31
N ALA A 588 -4.83 -6.34 2.78
CA ALA A 588 -5.40 -6.52 4.10
C ALA A 588 -5.94 -7.95 4.31
N SER A 589 -6.61 -8.49 3.29
CA SER A 589 -7.08 -9.88 3.28
C SER A 589 -5.91 -10.88 3.20
N GLY A 590 -5.00 -10.69 2.25
CA GLY A 590 -3.87 -11.61 2.02
C GLY A 590 -2.86 -11.65 3.17
N THR A 591 -2.86 -10.64 4.05
CA THR A 591 -2.02 -10.57 5.26
C THR A 591 -2.80 -10.83 6.55
N SER A 592 -4.06 -11.23 6.48
CA SER A 592 -4.92 -11.43 7.67
C SER A 592 -4.38 -12.49 8.63
N TYR A 593 -3.62 -13.48 8.13
CA TYR A 593 -2.91 -14.46 8.96
C TYR A 593 -1.96 -13.76 9.94
N SER A 594 -1.26 -12.71 9.52
CA SER A 594 -0.31 -11.97 10.36
C SER A 594 -0.99 -10.90 11.21
N THR A 595 -1.93 -10.13 10.65
CA THR A 595 -2.59 -9.00 11.32
C THR A 595 -3.69 -9.41 12.27
N HIS A 596 -4.37 -10.54 11.97
CA HIS A 596 -5.56 -10.97 12.70
C HIS A 596 -5.48 -12.39 13.23
N GLY A 597 -4.45 -13.16 12.89
CA GLY A 597 -4.32 -14.56 13.31
C GLY A 597 -5.32 -15.50 12.63
N VAL A 598 -5.90 -15.09 11.52
CA VAL A 598 -6.86 -15.90 10.73
C VAL A 598 -6.52 -15.78 9.25
N GLN A 599 -6.60 -16.90 8.52
CA GLN A 599 -6.43 -16.87 7.07
C GLN A 599 -7.72 -16.44 6.40
N THR A 600 -7.61 -15.54 5.42
CA THR A 600 -8.61 -15.27 4.39
C THR A 600 -7.96 -15.40 3.02
N ILE A 601 -8.76 -15.66 1.99
CA ILE A 601 -8.28 -16.02 0.66
C ILE A 601 -8.87 -15.03 -0.33
N PRO A 602 -8.17 -13.93 -0.63
CA PRO A 602 -8.66 -12.92 -1.55
C PRO A 602 -8.54 -13.37 -3.01
N PHE A 603 -9.61 -13.13 -3.77
CA PHE A 603 -9.66 -13.18 -5.21
C PHE A 603 -10.03 -11.78 -5.71
N TYR A 604 -9.04 -11.05 -6.22
CA TYR A 604 -9.24 -9.72 -6.77
C TYR A 604 -9.23 -9.78 -8.29
N ILE A 605 -10.39 -9.51 -8.90
CA ILE A 605 -10.55 -9.43 -10.35
C ILE A 605 -10.74 -7.97 -10.77
N TYR A 606 -10.07 -7.59 -11.85
CA TYR A 606 -10.05 -6.23 -12.38
C TYR A 606 -9.75 -6.24 -13.88
N TYR A 607 -10.00 -5.15 -14.58
CA TYR A 607 -9.49 -4.99 -15.95
C TYR A 607 -7.97 -5.07 -15.95
N SER A 608 -7.42 -6.05 -16.66
CA SER A 608 -5.97 -6.33 -16.70
C SER A 608 -5.13 -5.09 -16.99
N MET A 609 -5.60 -4.23 -17.91
CA MET A 609 -4.94 -2.98 -18.27
C MET A 609 -4.78 -2.01 -17.09
N PHE A 610 -5.74 -1.98 -16.16
CA PHE A 610 -5.72 -1.08 -15.00
C PHE A 610 -5.10 -1.72 -13.74
N GLY A 611 -4.46 -2.89 -13.90
CA GLY A 611 -3.71 -3.57 -12.86
C GLY A 611 -2.33 -2.96 -12.63
N PHE A 612 -1.29 -3.71 -12.93
CA PHE A 612 0.09 -3.36 -12.56
C PHE A 612 0.55 -1.98 -13.03
N GLN A 613 0.10 -1.49 -14.17
CA GLN A 613 0.50 -0.13 -14.61
C GLN A 613 -0.11 0.99 -13.75
N ARG A 614 -1.25 0.76 -13.09
CA ARG A 614 -1.88 1.76 -12.20
C ARG A 614 -1.49 1.57 -10.73
N ILE A 615 -1.29 0.33 -10.31
CA ILE A 615 -1.10 -0.03 -8.90
C ILE A 615 0.21 -0.76 -8.63
N GLY A 616 1.22 -0.59 -9.50
CA GLY A 616 2.48 -1.35 -9.43
C GLY A 616 3.21 -1.23 -8.09
N ASP A 617 3.20 -0.04 -7.49
CA ASP A 617 3.81 0.17 -6.18
C ASP A 617 3.06 -0.56 -5.06
N PHE A 618 1.73 -0.57 -5.07
CA PHE A 618 0.94 -1.41 -4.17
C PHE A 618 1.20 -2.91 -4.40
N ALA A 619 1.42 -3.32 -5.65
CA ALA A 619 1.72 -4.72 -5.96
C ALA A 619 3.09 -5.12 -5.40
N TRP A 620 4.07 -4.24 -5.48
CA TRP A 620 5.38 -4.43 -4.85
C TRP A 620 5.26 -4.48 -3.31
N ALA A 621 4.52 -3.53 -2.71
CA ALA A 621 4.25 -3.50 -1.28
C ALA A 621 3.47 -4.75 -0.81
N GLY A 622 2.56 -5.28 -1.63
CA GLY A 622 1.87 -6.54 -1.38
C GLY A 622 2.82 -7.73 -1.32
N GLY A 623 3.81 -7.76 -2.23
CA GLY A 623 4.90 -8.74 -2.21
C GLY A 623 5.75 -8.64 -0.95
N ASP A 624 6.19 -7.45 -0.58
CA ASP A 624 6.96 -7.16 0.64
C ASP A 624 6.16 -7.52 1.90
N SER A 625 4.86 -7.25 1.92
CA SER A 625 3.96 -7.59 3.02
C SER A 625 3.75 -9.10 3.20
N ARG A 626 4.28 -9.93 2.30
CA ARG A 626 4.07 -11.38 2.25
C ARG A 626 2.59 -11.73 2.11
N SER A 627 1.87 -10.97 1.29
CA SER A 627 0.45 -11.20 0.99
C SER A 627 0.26 -12.50 0.22
N ARG A 628 -0.82 -13.23 0.53
CA ARG A 628 -1.20 -14.50 -0.08
C ARG A 628 -2.58 -14.34 -0.71
N GLY A 629 -2.72 -14.66 -1.99
CA GLY A 629 -4.00 -14.52 -2.69
C GLY A 629 -3.88 -14.55 -4.20
N PHE A 630 -4.99 -14.33 -4.86
CA PHE A 630 -5.10 -14.37 -6.32
C PHE A 630 -5.46 -13.00 -6.88
N LEU A 631 -4.73 -12.62 -7.92
CA LEU A 631 -5.02 -11.47 -8.78
C LEU A 631 -5.50 -12.03 -10.12
N LEU A 632 -6.68 -11.61 -10.56
CA LEU A 632 -7.26 -12.02 -11.84
C LEU A 632 -7.26 -10.81 -12.79
N GLY A 633 -6.36 -10.82 -13.77
CA GLY A 633 -6.39 -9.85 -14.85
C GLY A 633 -7.51 -10.18 -15.83
N GLY A 634 -8.69 -9.58 -15.64
CA GLY A 634 -9.86 -9.76 -16.50
C GLY A 634 -9.73 -8.98 -17.80
N THR A 635 -10.50 -9.37 -18.83
CA THR A 635 -10.45 -8.76 -20.17
C THR A 635 -9.02 -8.65 -20.73
N ALA A 636 -8.17 -9.62 -20.39
CA ALA A 636 -6.77 -9.65 -20.80
C ALA A 636 -6.61 -9.93 -22.30
N GLY A 637 -5.40 -9.67 -22.81
CA GLY A 637 -5.03 -9.91 -24.20
C GLY A 637 -5.34 -8.75 -25.13
N ARG A 638 -4.36 -8.34 -25.92
CA ARG A 638 -4.47 -7.15 -26.77
C ARG A 638 -5.41 -7.36 -27.96
N THR A 639 -5.56 -8.58 -28.43
CA THR A 639 -6.48 -8.89 -29.55
C THR A 639 -7.76 -9.55 -29.09
N THR A 640 -7.76 -10.17 -27.91
CA THR A 640 -8.93 -10.90 -27.39
C THR A 640 -9.99 -9.97 -26.88
N LEU A 641 -9.63 -8.83 -26.29
CA LEU A 641 -10.57 -7.76 -25.96
C LEU A 641 -10.86 -6.94 -27.23
N ALA A 642 -11.96 -7.30 -27.91
CA ALA A 642 -12.41 -6.61 -29.13
C ALA A 642 -13.14 -5.30 -28.80
N GLY A 643 -13.01 -4.30 -29.69
CA GLY A 643 -13.81 -3.07 -29.71
C GLY A 643 -13.31 -1.93 -28.83
N GLU A 644 -12.82 -2.18 -27.64
CA GLU A 644 -12.50 -1.12 -26.64
C GLU A 644 -11.19 -0.37 -26.92
N GLY A 645 -10.24 -1.00 -27.59
CA GLY A 645 -9.03 -0.33 -28.10
C GLY A 645 -7.95 -0.07 -27.07
N LEU A 646 -7.12 0.92 -27.37
CA LEU A 646 -5.81 1.18 -26.77
C LEU A 646 -5.81 1.23 -25.24
N GLN A 647 -6.78 1.90 -24.62
CA GLN A 647 -6.81 2.12 -23.17
C GLN A 647 -7.17 0.86 -22.36
N HIS A 648 -7.74 -0.17 -22.99
CA HIS A 648 -8.24 -1.37 -22.33
C HIS A 648 -7.49 -2.64 -22.72
N GLN A 649 -6.81 -2.66 -23.88
CA GLN A 649 -6.15 -3.83 -24.43
C GLN A 649 -4.77 -4.03 -23.83
N ASP A 650 -4.69 -4.87 -22.81
CA ASP A 650 -3.43 -5.23 -22.14
C ASP A 650 -2.58 -6.17 -22.98
N GLY A 651 -1.31 -5.84 -23.13
CA GLY A 651 -0.30 -6.68 -23.76
C GLY A 651 1.00 -6.81 -22.95
N HIS A 652 1.04 -6.34 -21.68
CA HIS A 652 2.28 -6.22 -20.92
C HIS A 652 2.19 -6.69 -19.45
N SER A 653 1.02 -6.91 -18.89
CA SER A 653 0.87 -7.28 -17.46
C SER A 653 1.61 -8.57 -17.11
N GLN A 654 1.66 -9.57 -18.00
CA GLN A 654 2.45 -10.80 -17.79
C GLN A 654 3.94 -10.51 -17.62
N LEU A 655 4.48 -9.52 -18.33
CA LEU A 655 5.87 -9.09 -18.18
C LEU A 655 6.08 -8.34 -16.86
N VAL A 656 5.19 -7.38 -16.52
CA VAL A 656 5.30 -6.62 -15.27
C VAL A 656 5.20 -7.54 -14.06
N ALA A 657 4.32 -8.53 -14.08
CA ALA A 657 4.21 -9.53 -13.01
C ALA A 657 5.56 -10.23 -12.70
N THR A 658 6.42 -10.44 -13.71
CA THR A 658 7.73 -11.06 -13.52
C THR A 658 8.72 -10.21 -12.73
N THR A 659 8.46 -8.91 -12.56
CA THR A 659 9.32 -8.00 -11.81
C THR A 659 9.17 -8.18 -10.30
N ILE A 660 8.06 -8.79 -9.84
CA ILE A 660 7.80 -9.02 -8.41
C ILE A 660 8.24 -10.45 -8.04
N PRO A 661 9.25 -10.59 -7.17
CA PRO A 661 9.94 -11.88 -6.97
C PRO A 661 9.05 -13.04 -6.53
N ASN A 662 8.03 -12.79 -5.71
CA ASN A 662 7.11 -13.79 -5.17
C ASN A 662 5.76 -13.85 -5.90
N CYS A 663 5.61 -13.16 -7.03
CA CYS A 663 4.46 -13.30 -7.92
C CYS A 663 4.62 -14.52 -8.84
N ARG A 664 3.57 -15.32 -8.99
CA ARG A 664 3.46 -16.46 -9.90
C ARG A 664 2.46 -16.11 -11.00
N ALA A 665 2.96 -15.90 -12.22
CA ALA A 665 2.13 -15.39 -13.30
C ALA A 665 1.78 -16.48 -14.31
N TYR A 666 0.47 -16.61 -14.64
CA TYR A 666 -0.06 -17.62 -15.56
C TYR A 666 -1.01 -17.01 -16.59
N ASP A 667 -1.01 -17.57 -17.79
CA ASP A 667 -1.89 -17.21 -18.91
C ASP A 667 -2.61 -18.45 -19.47
N PRO A 668 -3.61 -19.01 -18.75
CA PRO A 668 -4.30 -20.23 -19.14
C PRO A 668 -5.24 -20.01 -20.32
N CYS A 669 -5.31 -21.00 -21.21
CA CYS A 669 -6.29 -21.09 -22.30
C CYS A 669 -7.57 -21.82 -21.89
N TYR A 670 -7.46 -22.88 -21.11
CA TYR A 670 -8.57 -23.78 -20.83
C TYR A 670 -9.01 -23.77 -19.37
N ALA A 671 -10.29 -24.12 -19.13
CA ALA A 671 -10.88 -24.15 -17.80
C ALA A 671 -10.14 -25.10 -16.83
N TYR A 672 -9.66 -26.25 -17.34
CA TYR A 672 -8.89 -27.20 -16.52
C TYR A 672 -7.51 -26.64 -16.13
N GLU A 673 -6.86 -25.87 -17.01
CA GLU A 673 -5.58 -25.21 -16.66
C GLU A 673 -5.79 -24.25 -15.49
N LEU A 674 -6.85 -23.43 -15.58
CA LEU A 674 -7.23 -22.48 -14.53
C LEU A 674 -7.54 -23.21 -13.20
N ALA A 675 -8.27 -24.32 -13.25
CA ALA A 675 -8.60 -25.12 -12.06
C ALA A 675 -7.34 -25.71 -11.39
N VAL A 676 -6.41 -26.26 -12.19
CA VAL A 676 -5.13 -26.80 -11.69
C VAL A 676 -4.30 -25.69 -11.04
N ILE A 677 -4.18 -24.52 -11.67
CA ILE A 677 -3.39 -23.39 -11.16
C ILE A 677 -4.00 -22.85 -9.85
N ILE A 678 -5.33 -22.68 -9.79
CA ILE A 678 -6.00 -22.20 -8.57
C ILE A 678 -5.88 -23.20 -7.43
N GLN A 679 -6.03 -24.49 -7.71
CA GLN A 679 -5.89 -25.54 -6.70
C GLN A 679 -4.45 -25.58 -6.13
N ASP A 680 -3.43 -25.49 -6.98
CA ASP A 680 -2.03 -25.40 -6.53
C ASP A 680 -1.80 -24.15 -5.67
N GLY A 681 -2.35 -23.00 -6.09
CA GLY A 681 -2.26 -21.76 -5.31
C GLY A 681 -2.92 -21.89 -3.93
N LEU A 682 -4.09 -22.51 -3.84
CA LEU A 682 -4.75 -22.80 -2.56
C LEU A 682 -3.89 -23.72 -1.69
N ARG A 683 -3.33 -24.79 -2.26
CA ARG A 683 -2.44 -25.69 -1.54
C ARG A 683 -1.21 -24.97 -1.00
N ARG A 684 -0.49 -24.25 -1.85
CA ARG A 684 0.78 -23.58 -1.48
C ARG A 684 0.59 -22.43 -0.51
N MET A 685 -0.36 -21.52 -0.81
CA MET A 685 -0.55 -20.30 -0.01
C MET A 685 -1.33 -20.57 1.29
N VAL A 686 -2.30 -21.49 1.29
CA VAL A 686 -3.25 -21.65 2.40
C VAL A 686 -2.88 -22.85 3.28
N ALA A 687 -2.65 -24.03 2.70
CA ALA A 687 -2.27 -25.22 3.44
C ALA A 687 -0.78 -25.20 3.83
N GLU A 688 0.12 -24.93 2.88
CA GLU A 688 1.57 -24.92 3.11
C GLU A 688 2.10 -23.56 3.60
N GLN A 689 1.31 -22.52 3.42
CA GLN A 689 1.58 -21.15 3.88
C GLN A 689 2.86 -20.55 3.27
N GLU A 690 3.09 -20.79 1.98
CA GLU A 690 4.15 -20.10 1.24
C GLU A 690 3.81 -18.62 1.05
N ASP A 691 4.82 -17.76 1.16
CA ASP A 691 4.69 -16.31 0.99
C ASP A 691 4.80 -15.93 -0.50
N ILE A 692 3.85 -16.39 -1.29
CA ILE A 692 3.70 -16.12 -2.72
C ILE A 692 2.27 -15.66 -3.01
N PHE A 693 2.06 -15.08 -4.17
CA PHE A 693 0.73 -14.79 -4.71
C PHE A 693 0.67 -15.08 -6.20
N TYR A 694 -0.53 -15.24 -6.72
CA TYR A 694 -0.75 -15.60 -8.12
C TYR A 694 -1.33 -14.43 -8.89
N TYR A 695 -0.80 -14.18 -10.09
CA TYR A 695 -1.44 -13.37 -11.12
C TYR A 695 -1.87 -14.29 -12.27
N ILE A 696 -3.15 -14.29 -12.58
CA ILE A 696 -3.73 -15.16 -13.61
C ILE A 696 -4.53 -14.28 -14.57
N SER A 697 -4.18 -14.27 -15.85
CA SER A 697 -4.96 -13.60 -16.87
C SER A 697 -6.20 -14.42 -17.23
N VAL A 698 -7.35 -13.75 -17.36
CA VAL A 698 -8.61 -14.34 -17.83
C VAL A 698 -9.21 -13.47 -18.91
N MET A 699 -9.76 -14.11 -19.94
CA MET A 699 -10.17 -13.48 -21.20
C MET A 699 -11.66 -13.64 -21.44
N ASN A 700 -12.26 -12.83 -22.31
CA ASN A 700 -13.70 -12.77 -22.53
C ASN A 700 -14.18 -13.41 -23.85
N GLU A 701 -13.30 -14.15 -24.58
CA GLU A 701 -13.69 -14.89 -25.76
C GLU A 701 -14.31 -16.24 -25.39
N ASN A 702 -15.45 -16.59 -25.95
CA ASN A 702 -16.13 -17.86 -25.71
C ASN A 702 -15.66 -18.94 -26.67
N TYR A 703 -15.41 -20.14 -26.18
CA TYR A 703 -15.07 -21.34 -26.92
C TYR A 703 -15.30 -22.61 -26.10
N ALA A 704 -15.32 -23.76 -26.76
CA ALA A 704 -15.42 -25.05 -26.10
C ALA A 704 -14.12 -25.41 -25.40
N HIS A 705 -14.24 -26.00 -24.21
CA HIS A 705 -13.09 -26.42 -23.41
C HIS A 705 -12.98 -27.95 -23.44
N PRO A 706 -11.81 -28.53 -23.81
CA PRO A 706 -11.59 -29.96 -23.73
C PRO A 706 -11.42 -30.42 -22.29
N ALA A 707 -11.45 -31.75 -22.06
CA ALA A 707 -11.08 -32.31 -20.77
C ALA A 707 -9.59 -32.21 -20.48
N LEU A 708 -9.22 -32.24 -19.20
CA LEU A 708 -7.82 -32.26 -18.76
C LEU A 708 -7.12 -33.50 -19.38
N PRO A 709 -6.04 -33.31 -20.15
CA PRO A 709 -5.26 -34.45 -20.65
C PRO A 709 -4.60 -35.22 -19.49
N GLU A 710 -4.53 -36.55 -19.63
CA GLU A 710 -3.89 -37.40 -18.63
C GLU A 710 -2.42 -36.98 -18.41
N GLY A 711 -2.01 -36.81 -17.18
CA GLY A 711 -0.65 -36.43 -16.78
C GLY A 711 -0.25 -34.97 -17.08
N ALA A 712 -1.17 -34.10 -17.56
CA ALA A 712 -0.84 -32.72 -17.91
C ALA A 712 -0.68 -31.76 -16.71
N ALA A 713 -1.21 -32.12 -15.53
CA ALA A 713 -1.27 -31.22 -14.39
C ALA A 713 0.11 -30.68 -13.94
N ASP A 714 1.14 -31.52 -13.85
CA ASP A 714 2.51 -31.06 -13.53
C ASP A 714 3.04 -30.07 -14.57
N GLY A 715 2.84 -30.36 -15.85
CA GLY A 715 3.25 -29.48 -16.93
C GLY A 715 2.54 -28.12 -16.93
N ILE A 716 1.24 -28.10 -16.60
CA ILE A 716 0.46 -26.87 -16.42
C ILE A 716 1.10 -25.99 -15.35
N LEU A 717 1.45 -26.56 -14.21
CA LEU A 717 2.07 -25.81 -13.10
C LEU A 717 3.51 -25.37 -13.39
N ARG A 718 4.25 -26.18 -14.15
CA ARG A 718 5.63 -25.87 -14.55
C ARG A 718 5.73 -24.91 -15.74
N GLY A 719 4.60 -24.57 -16.37
CA GLY A 719 4.49 -23.55 -17.39
C GLY A 719 4.29 -24.03 -18.83
N MET A 720 4.44 -25.32 -19.14
CA MET A 720 4.10 -25.88 -20.47
C MET A 720 3.88 -27.38 -20.45
N TYR A 721 3.06 -27.85 -21.40
CA TYR A 721 2.83 -29.28 -21.62
C TYR A 721 2.49 -29.56 -23.10
N PRO A 722 2.72 -30.81 -23.62
CA PRO A 722 2.33 -31.18 -24.96
C PRO A 722 0.80 -31.33 -25.05
N LEU A 723 0.18 -30.51 -25.93
CA LEU A 723 -1.28 -30.54 -26.10
C LEU A 723 -1.69 -31.47 -27.26
N ARG A 724 -0.94 -31.41 -28.38
CA ARG A 724 -1.26 -32.22 -29.57
C ARG A 724 0.04 -32.61 -30.31
N THR A 725 0.13 -33.87 -30.69
CA THR A 725 1.21 -34.39 -31.54
C THR A 725 0.74 -34.44 -32.99
N GLY A 726 1.48 -33.84 -33.90
CA GLY A 726 1.19 -33.84 -35.32
C GLY A 726 1.36 -35.20 -35.98
N GLY A 727 0.80 -35.37 -37.18
CA GLY A 727 0.90 -36.58 -37.99
C GLY A 727 2.32 -36.94 -38.40
N LYS A 728 2.48 -37.98 -39.24
CA LYS A 728 3.77 -38.38 -39.81
C LYS A 728 4.16 -37.43 -40.96
N GLY A 729 5.44 -37.06 -41.06
CA GLY A 729 5.98 -36.22 -42.12
C GLY A 729 7.50 -36.15 -42.08
N LYS A 730 8.13 -35.80 -43.20
CA LYS A 730 9.59 -35.59 -43.29
C LYS A 730 10.05 -34.31 -42.57
N LEU A 731 9.26 -33.29 -42.66
CA LEU A 731 9.43 -32.01 -41.95
C LEU A 731 8.51 -31.94 -40.77
N ARG A 732 8.85 -31.17 -39.80
CA ARG A 732 8.03 -30.96 -38.59
C ARG A 732 8.31 -29.57 -38.02
N VAL A 733 7.33 -28.98 -37.35
CA VAL A 733 7.47 -27.74 -36.61
C VAL A 733 6.90 -27.91 -35.19
N GLN A 734 7.39 -27.12 -34.26
CA GLN A 734 6.93 -27.05 -32.87
C GLN A 734 6.21 -25.70 -32.67
N LEU A 735 4.94 -25.73 -32.37
CA LEU A 735 4.13 -24.54 -32.18
C LEU A 735 3.78 -24.38 -30.70
N LEU A 736 4.09 -23.24 -30.11
CA LEU A 736 3.83 -22.90 -28.70
C LEU A 736 2.79 -21.78 -28.66
N GLY A 737 1.76 -21.91 -27.79
CA GLY A 737 0.73 -20.91 -27.63
C GLY A 737 0.33 -20.71 -26.18
N SER A 738 -0.08 -19.48 -25.80
CA SER A 738 -0.64 -19.16 -24.48
C SER A 738 -1.98 -18.45 -24.61
N GLY A 739 -2.78 -18.49 -23.54
CA GLY A 739 -4.09 -17.85 -23.50
C GLY A 739 -4.94 -18.20 -24.73
N THR A 740 -5.80 -17.30 -25.18
CA THR A 740 -6.68 -17.54 -26.33
C THR A 740 -5.94 -17.72 -27.65
N ILE A 741 -4.71 -17.20 -27.78
CA ILE A 741 -3.90 -17.34 -29.01
C ILE A 741 -3.47 -18.80 -29.22
N LEU A 742 -3.49 -19.66 -28.21
CA LEU A 742 -3.31 -21.10 -28.40
C LEU A 742 -4.33 -21.68 -29.42
N ARG A 743 -5.52 -21.12 -29.55
CA ARG A 743 -6.53 -21.52 -30.55
C ARG A 743 -6.08 -21.19 -31.98
N GLU A 744 -5.47 -20.01 -32.17
CA GLU A 744 -4.85 -19.63 -33.45
C GLU A 744 -3.65 -20.54 -33.79
N VAL A 745 -2.88 -20.93 -32.76
CA VAL A 745 -1.78 -21.88 -32.91
C VAL A 745 -2.27 -23.27 -33.35
N LEU A 746 -3.36 -23.78 -32.76
CA LEU A 746 -4.00 -25.04 -33.20
C LEU A 746 -4.49 -24.94 -34.63
N ALA A 747 -5.17 -23.86 -34.99
CA ALA A 747 -5.67 -23.64 -36.36
C ALA A 747 -4.52 -23.46 -37.37
N ALA A 748 -3.39 -22.88 -36.94
CA ALA A 748 -2.17 -22.80 -37.79
C ALA A 748 -1.56 -24.20 -38.03
N ALA A 749 -1.59 -25.08 -37.00
CA ALA A 749 -1.15 -26.46 -37.17
C ALA A 749 -1.99 -27.24 -38.18
N ASP A 750 -3.32 -27.07 -38.15
CA ASP A 750 -4.24 -27.63 -39.16
C ASP A 750 -3.96 -27.04 -40.55
N LEU A 751 -3.78 -25.73 -40.64
CA LEU A 751 -3.45 -25.03 -41.89
C LEU A 751 -2.14 -25.52 -42.51
N LEU A 752 -1.10 -25.74 -41.68
CA LEU A 752 0.18 -26.28 -42.13
C LEU A 752 0.04 -27.72 -42.66
N GLN A 753 -0.70 -28.55 -41.95
CA GLN A 753 -0.94 -29.94 -42.37
C GLN A 753 -1.75 -30.00 -43.66
N ASP A 754 -2.90 -29.28 -43.74
CA ASP A 754 -3.85 -29.40 -44.84
C ASP A 754 -3.37 -28.78 -46.14
N LYS A 755 -2.71 -27.60 -46.05
CA LYS A 755 -2.26 -26.91 -47.27
C LYS A 755 -0.81 -27.19 -47.67
N PHE A 756 0.04 -27.48 -46.69
CA PHE A 756 1.49 -27.64 -46.95
C PHE A 756 2.04 -29.05 -46.64
N GLY A 757 1.20 -29.95 -46.07
CA GLY A 757 1.63 -31.31 -45.71
C GLY A 757 2.70 -31.35 -44.60
N ILE A 758 2.79 -30.30 -43.77
CA ILE A 758 3.76 -30.15 -42.69
C ILE A 758 3.09 -30.38 -41.35
N PRO A 759 3.36 -31.51 -40.66
CA PRO A 759 2.83 -31.75 -39.33
C PRO A 759 3.46 -30.83 -38.31
N ALA A 760 2.62 -30.38 -37.34
CA ALA A 760 3.03 -29.53 -36.22
C ALA A 760 2.68 -30.19 -34.88
N ASP A 761 3.63 -30.25 -33.98
CA ASP A 761 3.33 -30.51 -32.54
C ASP A 761 2.94 -29.21 -31.87
N VAL A 762 1.89 -29.25 -31.05
CA VAL A 762 1.36 -28.06 -30.35
C VAL A 762 1.55 -28.20 -28.86
N TRP A 763 2.07 -27.13 -28.26
CA TRP A 763 2.34 -27.00 -26.84
C TRP A 763 1.46 -25.91 -26.26
N SER A 764 0.76 -26.20 -25.17
CA SER A 764 0.14 -25.15 -24.35
C SER A 764 1.18 -24.62 -23.37
N VAL A 765 1.41 -23.30 -23.41
CA VAL A 765 2.33 -22.62 -22.50
C VAL A 765 1.50 -21.80 -21.52
N THR A 766 1.35 -22.28 -20.33
CA THR A 766 0.58 -21.62 -19.27
C THR A 766 1.37 -20.53 -18.56
N SER A 767 2.71 -20.58 -18.59
CA SER A 767 3.56 -19.58 -17.94
C SER A 767 4.98 -19.54 -18.53
N PHE A 768 5.27 -18.53 -19.33
CA PHE A 768 6.65 -18.27 -19.77
C PHE A 768 7.55 -17.83 -18.61
N SER A 769 7.00 -17.15 -17.61
CA SER A 769 7.76 -16.67 -16.45
C SER A 769 8.21 -17.80 -15.52
N GLU A 770 7.38 -18.82 -15.29
CA GLU A 770 7.79 -19.97 -14.47
C GLU A 770 8.82 -20.85 -15.20
N LEU A 771 8.68 -21.02 -16.52
CA LEU A 771 9.70 -21.67 -17.34
C LEU A 771 11.06 -20.96 -17.24
N ARG A 772 11.05 -19.63 -17.35
CA ARG A 772 12.25 -18.80 -17.21
C ARG A 772 12.83 -18.89 -15.81
N ARG A 773 12.00 -18.87 -14.77
CA ARG A 773 12.43 -18.94 -13.36
C ARG A 773 13.17 -20.24 -13.07
N ASP A 774 12.61 -21.39 -13.49
CA ASP A 774 13.25 -22.70 -13.40
C ASP A 774 14.59 -22.71 -14.14
N ALA A 775 14.61 -22.24 -15.38
CA ALA A 775 15.80 -22.27 -16.21
C ALA A 775 16.94 -21.37 -15.69
N LEU A 776 16.62 -20.20 -15.13
CA LEU A 776 17.60 -19.32 -14.51
C LEU A 776 18.19 -19.93 -13.23
N ASP A 777 17.38 -20.60 -12.41
CA ASP A 777 17.85 -21.29 -11.21
C ASP A 777 18.81 -22.43 -11.58
N VAL A 778 18.41 -23.26 -12.54
CA VAL A 778 19.24 -24.36 -13.07
C VAL A 778 20.56 -23.83 -13.66
N ARG A 779 20.52 -22.76 -14.47
CA ARG A 779 21.72 -22.14 -15.02
C ARG A 779 22.64 -21.62 -13.93
N ARG A 780 22.12 -20.90 -12.96
CA ARG A 780 22.89 -20.40 -11.82
C ARG A 780 23.56 -21.55 -11.06
N TRP A 781 22.79 -22.62 -10.78
CA TRP A 781 23.34 -23.80 -10.09
C TRP A 781 24.49 -24.42 -10.87
N ASN A 782 24.31 -24.67 -12.18
CA ASN A 782 25.34 -25.23 -13.06
C ASN A 782 26.61 -24.37 -13.10
N SER A 783 26.46 -23.04 -13.12
CA SER A 783 27.58 -22.10 -13.13
C SER A 783 28.38 -22.13 -11.82
N LEU A 784 27.73 -22.39 -10.70
CA LEU A 784 28.36 -22.45 -9.37
C LEU A 784 28.88 -23.86 -9.00
N HIS A 785 28.51 -24.89 -9.76
CA HIS A 785 28.89 -26.28 -9.54
C HIS A 785 29.46 -26.91 -10.82
N PRO A 786 30.55 -26.38 -11.39
CA PRO A 786 31.05 -26.82 -12.71
C PRO A 786 31.55 -28.26 -12.75
N GLU A 787 31.90 -28.83 -11.59
CA GLU A 787 32.37 -30.22 -11.47
C GLU A 787 31.22 -31.23 -11.18
N SER A 788 29.99 -30.73 -10.94
CA SER A 788 28.82 -31.59 -10.70
C SER A 788 28.14 -31.97 -12.02
N GLU A 789 27.33 -33.03 -11.99
CA GLU A 789 26.48 -33.37 -13.13
C GLU A 789 25.56 -32.21 -13.48
N ARG A 790 25.56 -31.81 -14.75
CA ARG A 790 24.74 -30.68 -15.22
C ARG A 790 23.25 -30.95 -15.01
N ARG A 791 22.58 -30.04 -14.33
CA ARG A 791 21.11 -30.01 -14.25
C ARG A 791 20.54 -29.50 -15.57
N VAL A 792 19.36 -30.00 -15.91
CA VAL A 792 18.62 -29.62 -17.13
C VAL A 792 17.31 -28.95 -16.70
N SER A 793 17.04 -27.78 -17.25
CA SER A 793 15.79 -27.06 -16.95
C SER A 793 14.57 -27.78 -17.52
N TYR A 794 13.41 -27.45 -17.01
CA TYR A 794 12.16 -28.04 -17.46
C TYR A 794 11.91 -27.80 -18.95
N VAL A 795 12.13 -26.60 -19.43
CA VAL A 795 11.97 -26.24 -20.84
C VAL A 795 12.94 -27.04 -21.73
N GLU A 796 14.23 -27.12 -21.36
CA GLU A 796 15.22 -27.93 -22.11
C GLU A 796 14.81 -29.41 -22.14
N LYS A 797 14.45 -29.97 -20.99
CA LYS A 797 14.04 -31.37 -20.88
C LYS A 797 12.80 -31.69 -21.72
N THR A 798 11.80 -30.80 -21.67
CA THR A 798 10.51 -30.97 -22.33
C THR A 798 10.63 -30.89 -23.85
N LEU A 799 11.50 -30.01 -24.35
CA LEU A 799 11.73 -29.79 -25.79
C LEU A 799 12.90 -30.63 -26.35
N ALA A 800 13.63 -31.34 -25.51
CA ALA A 800 14.77 -32.18 -25.95
C ALA A 800 14.36 -33.18 -27.03
N GLY A 801 15.16 -33.28 -28.10
CA GLY A 801 14.94 -34.25 -29.19
C GLY A 801 13.76 -33.93 -30.11
N ARG A 802 13.04 -32.82 -29.91
CA ARG A 802 11.96 -32.38 -30.80
C ARG A 802 12.56 -31.88 -32.13
N GLN A 803 11.93 -32.24 -33.23
CA GLN A 803 12.40 -31.89 -34.55
C GLN A 803 11.76 -30.59 -35.08
N GLY A 804 12.52 -29.84 -35.88
CA GLY A 804 12.08 -28.64 -36.58
C GLY A 804 12.20 -27.35 -35.76
N PRO A 805 11.89 -26.20 -36.37
CA PRO A 805 11.90 -24.90 -35.72
C PRO A 805 10.74 -24.77 -34.72
N PHE A 806 10.93 -23.88 -33.76
CA PHE A 806 9.95 -23.56 -32.73
C PHE A 806 9.34 -22.18 -32.97
N ILE A 807 8.02 -22.07 -32.97
CA ILE A 807 7.28 -20.84 -33.17
C ILE A 807 6.37 -20.63 -31.95
N ALA A 808 6.55 -19.51 -31.26
CA ALA A 808 5.66 -19.13 -30.15
C ALA A 808 4.76 -17.97 -30.56
N ALA A 809 3.51 -18.01 -30.15
CA ALA A 809 2.56 -16.91 -30.32
C ALA A 809 1.79 -16.64 -29.03
N THR A 810 1.60 -15.36 -28.71
CA THR A 810 0.91 -14.90 -27.49
C THR A 810 0.13 -13.61 -27.76
N ASP A 811 -0.88 -13.33 -26.95
CA ASP A 811 -1.66 -12.09 -27.02
C ASP A 811 -1.00 -10.90 -26.29
N TYR A 812 0.24 -11.10 -25.89
CA TYR A 812 1.10 -10.11 -25.21
C TYR A 812 2.28 -9.72 -26.11
N MET A 813 3.07 -8.77 -25.65
CA MET A 813 4.32 -8.37 -26.31
C MET A 813 5.22 -9.59 -26.56
N LYS A 814 5.95 -9.58 -27.67
CA LYS A 814 6.88 -10.65 -28.07
C LYS A 814 7.86 -11.03 -26.97
N ILE A 815 8.30 -10.04 -26.18
CA ILE A 815 9.24 -10.27 -25.07
C ILE A 815 8.70 -11.26 -24.03
N VAL A 816 7.38 -11.44 -23.89
CA VAL A 816 6.79 -12.39 -22.95
C VAL A 816 7.15 -13.83 -23.32
N SER A 817 6.99 -14.19 -24.59
CA SER A 817 7.37 -15.53 -25.07
C SER A 817 8.88 -15.65 -25.33
N ASP A 818 9.56 -14.54 -25.61
CA ASP A 818 11.00 -14.50 -25.88
C ASP A 818 11.86 -14.81 -24.65
N GLN A 819 11.30 -14.72 -23.45
CA GLN A 819 11.98 -14.97 -22.18
C GLN A 819 12.66 -16.34 -22.09
N ILE A 820 12.21 -17.34 -22.84
CA ILE A 820 12.76 -18.72 -22.82
C ILE A 820 13.71 -19.03 -23.96
N ARG A 821 14.01 -18.08 -24.84
CA ARG A 821 14.81 -18.25 -26.07
C ARG A 821 16.10 -19.04 -25.88
N GLU A 822 16.83 -18.74 -24.80
CA GLU A 822 18.15 -19.33 -24.53
C GLU A 822 18.08 -20.85 -24.32
N TRP A 823 16.94 -21.36 -23.89
CA TRP A 823 16.77 -22.79 -23.54
C TRP A 823 15.97 -23.60 -24.54
N VAL A 824 15.51 -22.98 -25.62
CA VAL A 824 14.82 -23.68 -26.72
C VAL A 824 15.87 -24.31 -27.65
N PRO A 825 15.81 -25.64 -27.89
CA PRO A 825 16.87 -26.34 -28.61
C PRO A 825 16.71 -26.21 -30.14
N GLY A 826 16.89 -25.05 -30.69
CA GLY A 826 16.79 -24.84 -32.14
C GLY A 826 16.38 -23.42 -32.50
N ARG A 827 16.01 -23.22 -33.76
CA ARG A 827 15.51 -21.93 -34.22
C ARG A 827 14.21 -21.59 -33.53
N TYR A 828 14.19 -20.45 -32.88
CA TYR A 828 13.01 -19.97 -32.11
C TYR A 828 12.54 -18.61 -32.63
N SER A 829 11.31 -18.58 -33.15
CA SER A 829 10.65 -17.37 -33.63
C SER A 829 9.43 -17.05 -32.74
N VAL A 830 9.23 -15.77 -32.45
CA VAL A 830 8.17 -15.31 -31.56
C VAL A 830 7.24 -14.32 -32.25
N LEU A 831 5.95 -14.52 -32.08
CA LEU A 831 4.89 -13.61 -32.50
C LEU A 831 4.16 -13.05 -31.27
N GLY A 832 3.83 -11.77 -31.30
CA GLY A 832 3.17 -11.09 -30.18
C GLY A 832 2.65 -9.72 -30.58
N THR A 833 1.95 -9.08 -29.67
CA THR A 833 1.15 -7.89 -29.92
C THR A 833 1.87 -6.60 -29.52
N ASP A 834 3.09 -6.39 -30.08
CA ASP A 834 3.83 -5.15 -29.86
C ASP A 834 3.13 -3.95 -30.51
N GLY A 835 3.15 -2.79 -29.85
CA GLY A 835 2.49 -1.57 -30.28
C GLY A 835 1.26 -1.22 -29.43
N PHE A 836 0.59 -0.15 -29.79
CA PHE A 836 -0.66 0.27 -29.12
C PHE A 836 -1.85 -0.55 -29.58
N GLY A 837 -2.81 -0.80 -28.70
CA GLY A 837 -4.09 -1.45 -29.02
C GLY A 837 -4.90 -0.69 -30.06
N ARG A 838 -5.87 -1.37 -30.68
CA ARG A 838 -6.77 -0.83 -31.70
C ARG A 838 -8.22 -1.24 -31.44
N SER A 839 -9.15 -0.39 -31.81
CA SER A 839 -10.58 -0.71 -31.77
C SER A 839 -10.96 -1.45 -33.02
N ASP A 840 -11.18 -2.76 -32.97
CA ASP A 840 -11.67 -3.59 -34.08
C ASP A 840 -12.17 -4.95 -33.54
N GLY A 841 -12.66 -5.81 -34.46
CA GLY A 841 -12.97 -7.21 -34.17
C GLY A 841 -11.71 -8.07 -33.99
N ARG A 842 -11.81 -9.23 -33.33
CA ARG A 842 -10.70 -10.12 -32.99
C ARG A 842 -9.90 -10.56 -34.21
N ASP A 843 -10.57 -10.94 -35.29
CA ASP A 843 -9.91 -11.40 -36.53
C ASP A 843 -9.05 -10.28 -37.15
N ALA A 844 -9.58 -9.07 -37.21
CA ALA A 844 -8.84 -7.90 -37.70
C ALA A 844 -7.66 -7.55 -36.78
N LEU A 845 -7.86 -7.57 -35.48
CA LEU A 845 -6.80 -7.30 -34.50
C LEU A 845 -5.69 -8.35 -34.54
N ARG A 846 -6.02 -9.65 -34.61
CA ARG A 846 -5.03 -10.74 -34.74
C ARG A 846 -4.25 -10.65 -36.03
N SER A 847 -4.92 -10.31 -37.15
CA SER A 847 -4.26 -10.02 -38.42
C SER A 847 -3.40 -8.76 -38.34
N HIS A 848 -3.87 -7.69 -37.66
CA HIS A 848 -3.09 -6.46 -37.46
C HIS A 848 -1.79 -6.73 -36.69
N PHE A 849 -1.84 -7.47 -35.60
CA PHE A 849 -0.68 -7.78 -34.77
C PHE A 849 0.09 -9.04 -35.24
N GLU A 850 -0.31 -9.70 -36.30
CA GLU A 850 0.38 -10.87 -36.89
C GLU A 850 0.43 -12.07 -35.94
N VAL A 851 -0.63 -12.26 -35.13
CA VAL A 851 -0.79 -13.39 -34.24
C VAL A 851 -1.94 -14.33 -34.67
N ASP A 852 -2.47 -14.15 -35.85
CA ASP A 852 -3.46 -15.05 -36.46
C ASP A 852 -2.80 -16.33 -37.01
N ARG A 853 -3.64 -17.32 -37.29
CA ARG A 853 -3.23 -18.64 -37.84
C ARG A 853 -2.41 -18.55 -39.10
N LYS A 854 -2.66 -17.53 -39.96
CA LYS A 854 -1.94 -17.32 -41.23
C LYS A 854 -0.52 -16.85 -40.96
N SER A 855 -0.37 -15.85 -40.12
CA SER A 855 0.93 -15.29 -39.76
C SER A 855 1.79 -16.33 -39.03
N ILE A 856 1.16 -17.14 -38.12
CA ILE A 856 1.85 -18.25 -37.43
C ILE A 856 2.34 -19.29 -38.45
N ALA A 857 1.51 -19.67 -39.42
CA ALA A 857 1.89 -20.64 -40.46
C ALA A 857 3.02 -20.10 -41.37
N VAL A 858 2.96 -18.83 -41.77
CA VAL A 858 4.04 -18.18 -42.55
C VAL A 858 5.33 -18.11 -41.72
N ALA A 859 5.30 -17.78 -40.45
CA ALA A 859 6.47 -17.78 -39.59
C ALA A 859 7.11 -19.17 -39.49
N ALA A 860 6.28 -20.23 -39.41
CA ALA A 860 6.75 -21.60 -39.41
C ALA A 860 7.43 -21.98 -40.73
N LEU A 861 6.83 -21.63 -41.88
CA LEU A 861 7.41 -21.87 -43.23
C LEU A 861 8.70 -21.08 -43.42
N SER A 862 8.76 -19.83 -42.96
CA SER A 862 9.97 -18.99 -43.03
C SER A 862 11.10 -19.60 -42.23
N ALA A 863 10.81 -20.06 -41.00
CA ALA A 863 11.82 -20.72 -40.17
C ALA A 863 12.33 -22.03 -40.81
N LEU A 864 11.43 -22.83 -41.42
CA LEU A 864 11.84 -24.02 -42.20
C LEU A 864 12.68 -23.68 -43.43
N ALA A 865 12.38 -22.58 -44.10
CA ALA A 865 13.19 -22.13 -45.25
C ALA A 865 14.59 -21.66 -44.84
N GLU A 866 14.70 -21.02 -43.70
CA GLU A 866 16.02 -20.63 -43.15
C GLU A 866 16.84 -21.85 -42.70
N ASP A 867 16.18 -22.95 -42.28
CA ASP A 867 16.81 -24.23 -41.96
C ASP A 867 17.02 -25.13 -43.21
N GLY A 868 16.64 -24.64 -44.41
CA GLY A 868 16.80 -25.39 -45.65
C GLY A 868 15.78 -26.51 -45.87
N GLY A 869 14.71 -26.56 -45.05
CA GLY A 869 13.67 -27.59 -45.15
C GLY A 869 12.70 -27.36 -46.33
N VAL A 870 12.43 -26.10 -46.68
CA VAL A 870 11.59 -25.69 -47.82
C VAL A 870 12.28 -24.56 -48.61
N ASP A 871 11.90 -24.37 -49.88
CA ASP A 871 12.38 -23.23 -50.67
C ASP A 871 11.75 -21.90 -50.20
N ARG A 872 12.49 -20.81 -50.31
CA ARG A 872 11.99 -19.46 -50.09
C ARG A 872 10.80 -19.12 -50.98
N LYS A 873 10.73 -19.69 -52.18
CA LYS A 873 9.59 -19.54 -53.08
C LYS A 873 8.31 -20.10 -52.46
N THR A 874 8.39 -21.24 -51.77
CA THR A 874 7.25 -21.81 -51.05
C THR A 874 6.68 -20.82 -50.00
N VAL A 875 7.54 -20.05 -49.33
CA VAL A 875 7.10 -19.01 -48.36
C VAL A 875 6.39 -17.87 -49.07
N GLY A 876 6.96 -17.39 -50.22
CA GLY A 876 6.34 -16.34 -51.04
C GLY A 876 4.97 -16.75 -51.60
N ASP A 877 4.90 -17.99 -52.10
CA ASP A 877 3.63 -18.57 -52.60
C ASP A 877 2.60 -18.70 -51.47
N ALA A 878 3.02 -19.07 -50.25
CA ALA A 878 2.14 -19.14 -49.09
C ALA A 878 1.61 -17.77 -48.63
N ILE A 879 2.45 -16.73 -48.61
CA ILE A 879 2.06 -15.36 -48.33
C ILE A 879 0.95 -14.90 -49.29
N ALA A 880 1.15 -15.12 -50.57
CA ALA A 880 0.15 -14.79 -51.61
C ALA A 880 -1.12 -15.63 -51.48
N GLN A 881 -1.02 -16.95 -51.24
CA GLN A 881 -2.14 -17.86 -51.09
C GLN A 881 -3.01 -17.56 -49.86
N LEU A 882 -2.38 -17.10 -48.77
CA LEU A 882 -3.07 -16.78 -47.52
C LEU A 882 -3.58 -15.34 -47.49
N GLY A 883 -3.27 -14.56 -48.52
CA GLY A 883 -3.74 -13.17 -48.66
C GLY A 883 -3.10 -12.24 -47.63
N ILE A 884 -1.84 -12.43 -47.31
CA ILE A 884 -1.09 -11.56 -46.42
C ILE A 884 -0.42 -10.47 -47.26
N ASP A 885 -0.59 -9.21 -46.86
CA ASP A 885 0.08 -8.08 -47.51
C ASP A 885 1.54 -7.96 -47.00
N PRO A 886 2.56 -8.22 -47.84
CA PRO A 886 3.95 -8.13 -47.42
C PRO A 886 4.44 -6.71 -47.18
N GLU A 887 3.71 -5.71 -47.72
CA GLU A 887 4.03 -4.28 -47.53
C GLU A 887 3.30 -3.65 -46.32
N LYS A 888 2.57 -4.44 -45.57
CA LYS A 888 1.91 -4.00 -44.37
C LYS A 888 2.89 -3.36 -43.40
N ARG A 889 2.55 -2.18 -42.88
CA ARG A 889 3.37 -1.47 -41.91
C ARG A 889 3.46 -2.23 -40.59
N ASN A 890 4.65 -2.21 -40.00
CA ASN A 890 4.86 -2.83 -38.67
C ASN A 890 3.94 -2.17 -37.61
N PRO A 891 3.12 -2.95 -36.89
CA PRO A 891 2.19 -2.43 -35.87
C PRO A 891 2.85 -1.56 -34.79
N VAL A 892 4.13 -1.79 -34.47
CA VAL A 892 4.88 -0.98 -33.49
C VAL A 892 5.02 0.48 -33.95
N THR A 893 4.98 0.74 -35.24
CA THR A 893 5.17 2.09 -35.82
C THR A 893 3.89 2.83 -36.16
N LEU A 894 2.75 2.24 -35.82
CA LEU A 894 1.43 2.78 -36.16
C LEU A 894 0.72 3.49 -35.02
#